data_7969028982159741aa11015ee624e09e
#
_entry.id   7969028982159741aa11015ee624e09e
#
_cell.length_a   1.000
_cell.length_b   1.000
_cell.length_c   1.000
_cell.angle_alpha   90.00
_cell.angle_beta   90.00
_cell.angle_gamma   90.00
#
_symmetry.space_group_name_H-M   'P 1'
#
loop_
_entity.id
_entity.type
_entity.pdbx_description
1 polymer ?
#
loop_
_entity_poly.entity_id
_entity_poly.type
_entity_poly.pdbx_seq_one_letter_code
_entity_poly.pdbx_strand_id
1 'polypeptide(L)'
;MNGVQKGMVFKVGNNLSTRRGENRETIVSWLGLSLLVGLAFILFSLFHQPMVSQANEPDQEKHFMVYYRAWRDKTMQGVNTTLPDENWLTMHDIPYGIDIVNVFSYVPKGQEALAQPFYDTLKNEYAPALHARGVRLVRGIDYSELLKVPYAGTTPTEAEFDAYAKELLTKFVDDLGIDGLDIDMETRPSEKDIVLSNGVIRALSKYIGPKSGTDRPFLYDTNAEYLPPLQDVSDCFDFLAYQQYGSDDQRTQRALNNLSPVLNGERFVPGLTFPEEQDRNRWYDTKEPYMESNMYKVARYSYENNLGGMFLYALDRDGRTYNEDDLNQIKPSNLLWTKTAIAESKGVSLAEMQAAAQHYLKRISYANTDLEAQNKAAEAVTQATTLYDVNKAILGGDYGQGISNTYDAELEKGLLAIDLTTLYRALDQAVTAIEKAESYTPETIQALQTTKETVATELAGKTYTAAQVTTWQTEVQTALDNLKEKQTQPLKSVFSIDAGRKYFSVEQLEELVAKASQNGYTDVQLILGNDGLRFILDDMSVNVNGKKYNHNRVSKAIQRGNNAYYNDPNGNALTQKEMDRLLAFAKARNINIIPVINSPGHMDALLVAMEKLAIKNPAFDGSKRTVDLGNQKAVNFTKAIISKYVAYFSAHSEIFNFGGDEYANDVDTG
;
A
#
# COMPACT_ATOMS: atom_id res chain seq x y z
N MET A 1 23.48 -25.00 -47.62
CA MET A 1 22.66 -24.46 -48.74
C MET A 1 22.01 -23.21 -48.22
N ASN A 2 22.58 -22.12 -48.52
CA ASN A 2 22.10 -20.93 -49.25
C ASN A 2 20.73 -20.44 -48.74
N GLY A 3 20.51 -19.24 -48.37
CA GLY A 3 21.14 -17.95 -48.59
C GLY A 3 20.36 -16.85 -47.92
N VAL A 4 21.02 -15.85 -47.83
CA VAL A 4 20.94 -14.45 -48.27
C VAL A 4 20.25 -13.47 -47.31
N GLN A 5 21.12 -12.67 -46.68
CA GLN A 5 20.83 -11.34 -46.11
C GLN A 5 20.32 -10.36 -47.19
N LYS A 6 19.40 -9.47 -46.77
CA LYS A 6 19.25 -8.17 -47.45
C LYS A 6 19.21 -7.06 -46.39
N GLY A 7 20.25 -6.26 -46.39
CA GLY A 7 20.32 -5.00 -45.66
C GLY A 7 19.51 -3.93 -46.41
N MET A 8 18.98 -2.99 -45.63
CA MET A 8 18.33 -1.77 -46.10
C MET A 8 19.17 -0.55 -45.70
N VAL A 9 19.68 0.13 -46.73
CA VAL A 9 20.44 1.38 -46.65
C VAL A 9 19.44 2.53 -46.61
N PHE A 10 19.56 3.44 -45.65
CA PHE A 10 18.87 4.73 -45.69
C PHE A 10 19.82 5.81 -46.21
N LYS A 11 19.40 6.47 -47.27
CA LYS A 11 20.03 7.63 -47.87
C LYS A 11 19.65 8.91 -47.07
N VAL A 12 20.66 9.68 -46.72
CA VAL A 12 20.51 11.05 -46.22
C VAL A 12 20.38 11.99 -47.45
N GLY A 13 19.32 12.77 -47.43
CA GLY A 13 19.10 13.83 -48.39
C GLY A 13 19.02 15.16 -47.68
N ASN A 14 20.01 16.04 -47.86
CA ASN A 14 19.99 17.45 -47.48
C ASN A 14 18.99 18.21 -48.31
N ASN A 15 18.17 19.04 -47.69
CA ASN A 15 17.79 20.34 -48.27
C ASN A 15 17.41 21.34 -47.19
N LEU A 16 18.23 22.35 -47.08
CA LEU A 16 17.97 23.63 -46.40
C LEU A 16 16.95 24.43 -47.22
N SER A 17 15.87 24.85 -46.60
CA SER A 17 15.22 26.13 -47.00
C SER A 17 14.45 26.70 -45.80
N THR A 18 14.79 27.90 -45.49
CA THR A 18 14.18 28.87 -44.59
C THR A 18 12.68 29.02 -44.74
N ARG A 19 11.92 28.96 -43.61
CA ARG A 19 10.77 29.87 -43.44
C ARG A 19 10.37 30.02 -41.94
N ARG A 20 10.31 31.27 -41.52
CA ARG A 20 9.60 31.79 -40.36
C ARG A 20 8.12 31.43 -40.45
N GLY A 21 7.52 30.98 -39.37
CA GLY A 21 6.07 31.05 -39.17
C GLY A 21 5.41 29.75 -38.72
N GLU A 22 5.60 29.31 -37.47
CA GLU A 22 4.74 28.31 -36.83
C GLU A 22 4.83 28.43 -35.30
N ASN A 23 4.20 29.52 -34.79
CA ASN A 23 3.95 29.65 -33.34
C ASN A 23 2.52 30.12 -33.04
N ARG A 24 1.55 29.82 -33.93
CA ARG A 24 0.15 30.17 -33.70
C ARG A 24 -0.81 28.98 -33.57
N GLU A 25 -0.47 27.79 -34.04
CA GLU A 25 -1.41 26.66 -33.99
C GLU A 25 -1.35 25.89 -32.67
N THR A 26 -0.22 25.85 -31.96
CA THR A 26 -0.10 25.14 -30.67
C THR A 26 -0.82 25.85 -29.51
N ILE A 27 -0.96 27.18 -29.58
CA ILE A 27 -1.68 27.97 -28.55
C ILE A 27 -3.20 27.81 -28.71
N VAL A 28 -3.68 27.65 -29.94
CA VAL A 28 -5.12 27.50 -30.23
C VAL A 28 -5.63 26.10 -29.81
N SER A 29 -4.80 25.05 -29.89
CA SER A 29 -5.19 23.72 -29.46
C SER A 29 -5.30 23.60 -27.95
N TRP A 30 -4.44 24.26 -27.17
CA TRP A 30 -4.50 24.28 -25.70
C TRP A 30 -5.67 25.10 -25.15
N LEU A 31 -6.02 26.24 -25.82
CA LEU A 31 -7.19 27.03 -25.48
C LEU A 31 -8.50 26.32 -25.84
N GLY A 32 -8.52 25.53 -26.92
CA GLY A 32 -9.68 24.71 -27.31
C GLY A 32 -9.96 23.58 -26.35
N LEU A 33 -8.91 22.91 -25.85
CA LEU A 33 -9.03 21.81 -24.87
C LEU A 33 -9.47 22.35 -23.51
N SER A 34 -8.97 23.50 -23.08
CA SER A 34 -9.35 24.13 -21.80
C SER A 34 -10.80 24.65 -21.83
N LEU A 35 -11.29 25.10 -22.99
CA LEU A 35 -12.71 25.52 -23.17
C LEU A 35 -13.66 24.32 -23.21
N LEU A 36 -13.26 23.21 -23.82
CA LEU A 36 -14.06 21.94 -23.81
C LEU A 36 -14.14 21.30 -22.43
N VAL A 37 -13.07 21.31 -21.65
CA VAL A 37 -13.07 20.85 -20.27
C VAL A 37 -13.87 21.81 -19.38
N GLY A 38 -13.78 23.12 -19.59
CA GLY A 38 -14.60 24.12 -18.88
C GLY A 38 -16.09 24.01 -19.21
N LEU A 39 -16.45 23.74 -20.46
CA LEU A 39 -17.85 23.52 -20.88
C LEU A 39 -18.39 22.20 -20.38
N ALA A 40 -17.58 21.14 -20.32
CA ALA A 40 -17.96 19.86 -19.72
C ALA A 40 -18.22 19.99 -18.21
N PHE A 41 -17.40 20.79 -17.49
CA PHE A 41 -17.63 21.07 -16.07
C PHE A 41 -18.88 21.94 -15.83
N ILE A 42 -19.15 22.92 -16.69
CA ILE A 42 -20.36 23.77 -16.59
C ILE A 42 -21.61 22.95 -16.97
N LEU A 43 -21.55 22.07 -17.96
CA LEU A 43 -22.64 21.18 -18.31
C LEU A 43 -22.87 20.13 -17.21
N PHE A 44 -21.80 19.61 -16.58
CA PHE A 44 -21.91 18.68 -15.44
C PHE A 44 -22.55 19.37 -14.22
N SER A 45 -22.24 20.65 -13.95
CA SER A 45 -22.85 21.40 -12.85
C SER A 45 -24.28 21.89 -13.15
N LEU A 46 -24.68 21.99 -14.43
CA LEU A 46 -26.05 22.36 -14.81
C LEU A 46 -27.00 21.17 -14.82
N PHE A 47 -26.49 19.94 -14.95
CA PHE A 47 -27.27 18.70 -14.81
C PHE A 47 -27.26 18.10 -13.40
N HIS A 48 -26.43 18.61 -12.49
CA HIS A 48 -26.44 18.29 -11.07
C HIS A 48 -27.01 19.46 -10.23
N GLN A 49 -28.17 19.97 -10.64
CA GLN A 49 -29.05 20.56 -9.63
C GLN A 49 -29.52 19.41 -8.75
N PRO A 50 -29.33 19.49 -7.41
CA PRO A 50 -30.02 18.54 -6.55
C PRO A 50 -31.48 18.67 -6.90
N MET A 51 -32.08 17.59 -7.40
CA MET A 51 -33.54 17.48 -7.33
C MET A 51 -33.85 17.72 -5.86
N VAL A 52 -34.51 18.83 -5.56
CA VAL A 52 -35.15 19.01 -4.27
C VAL A 52 -36.15 17.87 -4.23
N SER A 53 -35.75 16.75 -3.68
CA SER A 53 -36.67 15.72 -3.27
C SER A 53 -37.61 16.41 -2.30
N GLN A 54 -38.90 16.31 -2.55
CA GLN A 54 -39.89 16.55 -1.52
C GLN A 54 -39.34 15.91 -0.25
N ALA A 55 -39.34 16.64 0.87
CA ALA A 55 -38.98 16.11 2.16
C ALA A 55 -39.78 14.81 2.34
N ASN A 56 -39.13 13.70 2.04
CA ASN A 56 -39.64 12.41 2.45
C ASN A 56 -39.62 12.44 3.98
N GLU A 57 -40.67 11.92 4.59
CA GLU A 57 -40.66 11.51 5.99
C GLU A 57 -39.30 10.80 6.28
N PRO A 58 -38.72 10.92 7.48
CA PRO A 58 -37.43 10.31 7.75
C PRO A 58 -37.47 8.86 7.28
N ASP A 59 -36.56 8.51 6.37
CA ASP A 59 -36.43 7.14 5.85
C ASP A 59 -36.40 6.20 7.06
N GLN A 60 -37.39 5.34 7.17
CA GLN A 60 -37.43 4.37 8.25
C GLN A 60 -36.17 3.51 8.16
N GLU A 61 -35.48 3.38 9.27
CA GLU A 61 -34.27 2.59 9.37
C GLU A 61 -34.59 1.13 9.03
N LYS A 62 -34.03 0.62 7.92
CA LYS A 62 -34.21 -0.75 7.48
C LYS A 62 -33.27 -1.67 8.23
N HIS A 63 -33.84 -2.59 8.98
CA HIS A 63 -33.07 -3.53 9.78
C HIS A 63 -32.45 -4.63 8.93
N PHE A 64 -31.23 -5.03 9.28
CA PHE A 64 -30.65 -6.29 8.85
C PHE A 64 -30.24 -7.08 10.09
N MET A 65 -30.98 -8.14 10.38
CA MET A 65 -30.73 -8.97 11.56
C MET A 65 -30.10 -10.30 11.16
N VAL A 66 -29.29 -10.85 12.04
CA VAL A 66 -28.76 -12.21 11.91
C VAL A 66 -29.05 -13.02 13.18
N TYR A 67 -29.46 -14.28 13.00
CA TYR A 67 -29.46 -15.26 14.06
C TYR A 67 -28.08 -15.90 14.14
N TYR A 68 -27.34 -15.50 15.17
CA TYR A 68 -26.02 -16.03 15.46
C TYR A 68 -26.12 -17.28 16.29
N ARG A 69 -25.85 -18.45 15.70
CA ARG A 69 -25.85 -19.72 16.40
C ARG A 69 -24.68 -19.82 17.37
N ALA A 70 -24.91 -19.49 18.65
CA ALA A 70 -23.85 -19.39 19.66
C ALA A 70 -23.01 -20.67 19.78
N TRP A 71 -23.59 -21.85 19.58
CA TRP A 71 -22.86 -23.13 19.59
C TRP A 71 -21.90 -23.32 18.40
N ARG A 72 -21.91 -22.41 17.45
CA ARG A 72 -20.97 -22.33 16.33
C ARG A 72 -19.94 -21.24 16.51
N ASP A 73 -19.96 -20.54 17.66
CA ASP A 73 -18.89 -19.60 18.02
C ASP A 73 -17.61 -20.32 18.38
N LYS A 74 -16.47 -19.75 18.00
CA LYS A 74 -15.14 -20.28 18.29
C LYS A 74 -14.88 -20.49 19.80
N THR A 75 -15.55 -19.71 20.66
CA THR A 75 -15.43 -19.80 22.12
C THR A 75 -16.39 -20.82 22.75
N MET A 76 -17.34 -21.40 21.97
CA MET A 76 -18.30 -22.42 22.43
C MET A 76 -18.03 -23.78 21.76
N GLN A 77 -16.80 -24.28 21.85
CA GLN A 77 -16.44 -25.55 21.22
C GLN A 77 -17.08 -26.76 21.90
N GLY A 78 -17.54 -27.72 21.08
CA GLY A 78 -18.07 -29.00 21.55
C GLY A 78 -19.51 -28.96 22.13
N VAL A 79 -20.19 -27.82 22.07
CA VAL A 79 -21.57 -27.65 22.51
C VAL A 79 -22.52 -27.94 21.35
N ASN A 80 -23.60 -28.69 21.60
CA ASN A 80 -24.68 -29.00 20.62
C ASN A 80 -24.15 -29.44 19.25
N THR A 81 -23.13 -30.27 19.21
CA THR A 81 -22.53 -30.73 17.97
C THR A 81 -22.02 -32.16 18.05
N THR A 82 -22.10 -32.85 16.90
CA THR A 82 -21.41 -34.13 16.65
C THR A 82 -20.35 -33.97 15.56
N LEU A 83 -20.14 -32.74 15.05
CA LEU A 83 -19.17 -32.45 14.00
C LEU A 83 -17.74 -32.47 14.60
N PRO A 84 -16.76 -33.05 13.89
CA PRO A 84 -15.39 -33.18 14.40
C PRO A 84 -14.58 -31.88 14.31
N ASP A 85 -14.99 -30.95 13.44
CA ASP A 85 -14.23 -29.77 13.13
C ASP A 85 -14.44 -28.67 14.18
N GLU A 86 -13.45 -27.81 14.33
CA GLU A 86 -13.51 -26.63 15.20
C GLU A 86 -14.38 -25.52 14.59
N ASN A 87 -15.12 -24.83 15.44
CA ASN A 87 -15.82 -23.61 15.06
C ASN A 87 -14.83 -22.52 14.61
N TRP A 88 -15.20 -21.75 13.61
CA TRP A 88 -14.32 -20.71 13.04
C TRP A 88 -14.80 -19.29 13.30
N LEU A 89 -16.13 -19.09 13.42
CA LEU A 89 -16.78 -17.78 13.50
C LEU A 89 -16.69 -17.20 14.91
N THR A 90 -16.50 -15.91 15.00
CA THR A 90 -16.64 -15.10 16.21
C THR A 90 -17.62 -13.95 15.96
N MET A 91 -18.14 -13.32 17.02
CA MET A 91 -19.02 -12.16 16.83
C MET A 91 -18.26 -10.93 16.31
N HIS A 92 -16.93 -10.92 16.31
CA HIS A 92 -16.13 -9.91 15.62
C HIS A 92 -16.19 -10.01 14.08
N ASP A 93 -16.56 -11.18 13.55
CA ASP A 93 -16.68 -11.42 12.11
C ASP A 93 -18.02 -10.94 11.55
N ILE A 94 -18.95 -10.47 12.41
CA ILE A 94 -20.26 -9.94 12.00
C ILE A 94 -20.04 -8.75 11.05
N PRO A 95 -20.59 -8.80 9.80
CA PRO A 95 -20.46 -7.74 8.81
C PRO A 95 -21.01 -6.41 9.28
N TYR A 96 -20.45 -5.33 8.74
CA TYR A 96 -21.04 -4.01 8.87
C TYR A 96 -22.37 -3.95 8.12
N GLY A 97 -23.28 -3.10 8.59
CA GLY A 97 -24.64 -3.02 8.06
C GLY A 97 -25.64 -3.96 8.74
N ILE A 98 -25.19 -4.89 9.57
CA ILE A 98 -26.03 -5.60 10.53
C ILE A 98 -26.23 -4.68 11.73
N ASP A 99 -27.46 -4.43 12.11
CA ASP A 99 -27.85 -3.57 13.23
C ASP A 99 -28.45 -4.36 14.40
N ILE A 100 -28.90 -5.59 14.17
CA ILE A 100 -29.43 -6.48 15.23
C ILE A 100 -28.79 -7.87 15.10
N VAL A 101 -28.32 -8.39 16.22
CA VAL A 101 -27.84 -9.79 16.33
C VAL A 101 -28.69 -10.53 17.34
N ASN A 102 -29.40 -11.56 16.90
CA ASN A 102 -30.02 -12.52 17.80
C ASN A 102 -28.96 -13.52 18.27
N VAL A 103 -28.60 -13.46 19.55
CA VAL A 103 -27.74 -14.43 20.22
C VAL A 103 -28.53 -15.72 20.44
N PHE A 104 -28.69 -16.49 19.35
CA PHE A 104 -29.45 -17.70 19.34
C PHE A 104 -28.61 -18.85 19.93
N SER A 105 -29.00 -19.36 21.10
CA SER A 105 -28.20 -20.33 21.81
C SER A 105 -29.06 -21.46 22.38
N TYR A 106 -28.68 -22.66 22.03
CA TYR A 106 -29.19 -23.89 22.62
C TYR A 106 -28.02 -24.64 23.25
N VAL A 107 -28.10 -24.86 24.57
CA VAL A 107 -27.09 -25.60 25.33
C VAL A 107 -27.74 -26.87 25.89
N PRO A 108 -27.37 -28.05 25.41
CA PRO A 108 -27.87 -29.30 25.95
C PRO A 108 -27.52 -29.47 27.44
N LYS A 109 -28.41 -30.07 28.19
CA LYS A 109 -28.19 -30.31 29.61
C LYS A 109 -26.88 -31.08 29.86
N GLY A 110 -26.04 -30.52 30.75
CA GLY A 110 -24.72 -31.04 31.08
C GLY A 110 -23.58 -30.48 30.24
N GLN A 111 -23.87 -29.59 29.31
CA GLN A 111 -22.86 -28.88 28.53
C GLN A 111 -22.69 -27.38 28.93
N GLU A 112 -23.30 -26.99 30.05
CA GLU A 112 -23.31 -25.60 30.51
C GLU A 112 -21.88 -25.06 30.76
N ALA A 113 -21.02 -25.90 31.32
CA ALA A 113 -19.61 -25.53 31.55
C ALA A 113 -18.81 -25.31 30.25
N LEU A 114 -19.15 -26.00 29.17
CA LEU A 114 -18.54 -25.81 27.86
C LEU A 114 -19.06 -24.54 27.17
N ALA A 115 -20.27 -24.10 27.50
CA ALA A 115 -20.85 -22.89 26.96
C ALA A 115 -20.41 -21.61 27.70
N GLN A 116 -19.96 -21.73 28.94
CA GLN A 116 -19.61 -20.57 29.79
C GLN A 116 -18.56 -19.64 29.16
N PRO A 117 -17.49 -20.11 28.49
CA PRO A 117 -16.51 -19.22 27.85
C PRO A 117 -17.14 -18.26 26.83
N PHE A 118 -18.15 -18.73 26.09
CA PHE A 118 -18.89 -17.86 25.16
C PHE A 118 -19.65 -16.77 25.91
N TYR A 119 -20.39 -17.09 26.95
CA TYR A 119 -21.19 -16.09 27.69
C TYR A 119 -20.29 -15.07 28.41
N ASP A 120 -19.14 -15.51 28.89
CA ASP A 120 -18.13 -14.60 29.50
C ASP A 120 -17.56 -13.65 28.41
N THR A 121 -17.24 -14.17 27.24
CA THR A 121 -16.77 -13.37 26.08
C THR A 121 -17.88 -12.47 25.55
N LEU A 122 -19.13 -12.95 25.47
CA LEU A 122 -20.27 -12.16 25.05
C LEU A 122 -20.40 -10.89 25.89
N LYS A 123 -20.41 -11.06 27.21
CA LYS A 123 -20.61 -9.96 28.15
C LYS A 123 -19.44 -8.98 28.19
N ASN A 124 -18.20 -9.48 28.19
CA ASN A 124 -17.03 -8.68 28.47
C ASN A 124 -16.35 -8.13 27.21
N GLU A 125 -16.60 -8.69 26.05
CA GLU A 125 -15.89 -8.38 24.80
C GLU A 125 -16.85 -8.13 23.62
N TYR A 126 -17.69 -9.10 23.27
CA TYR A 126 -18.51 -9.03 22.06
C TYR A 126 -19.59 -7.96 22.13
N ALA A 127 -20.36 -7.92 23.24
CA ALA A 127 -21.44 -6.94 23.38
C ALA A 127 -20.87 -5.50 23.40
N PRO A 128 -19.84 -5.15 24.20
CA PRO A 128 -19.23 -3.83 24.12
C PRO A 128 -18.71 -3.45 22.73
N ALA A 129 -18.09 -4.40 22.00
CA ALA A 129 -17.56 -4.13 20.66
C ALA A 129 -18.67 -3.88 19.62
N LEU A 130 -19.75 -4.65 19.69
CA LEU A 130 -20.91 -4.50 18.79
C LEU A 130 -21.72 -3.25 19.13
N HIS A 131 -21.94 -2.94 20.40
CA HIS A 131 -22.56 -1.68 20.84
C HIS A 131 -21.79 -0.45 20.33
N ALA A 132 -20.45 -0.50 20.35
CA ALA A 132 -19.62 0.57 19.79
C ALA A 132 -19.84 0.79 18.28
N ARG A 133 -20.36 -0.23 17.57
CA ARG A 133 -20.78 -0.17 16.16
C ARG A 133 -22.25 0.18 15.96
N GLY A 134 -23.02 0.43 17.03
CA GLY A 134 -24.46 0.69 17.00
C GLY A 134 -25.32 -0.56 16.85
N VAL A 135 -24.74 -1.76 16.98
CA VAL A 135 -25.45 -3.04 16.85
C VAL A 135 -26.16 -3.35 18.17
N ARG A 136 -27.44 -3.75 18.10
CA ARG A 136 -28.22 -4.24 19.24
C ARG A 136 -28.17 -5.78 19.30
N LEU A 137 -28.13 -6.31 20.52
CA LEU A 137 -28.13 -7.76 20.72
C LEU A 137 -29.43 -8.18 21.43
N VAL A 138 -30.09 -9.17 20.88
CA VAL A 138 -31.30 -9.76 21.47
C VAL A 138 -31.09 -11.23 21.77
N ARG A 139 -31.83 -11.76 22.71
CA ARG A 139 -31.87 -13.19 23.04
C ARG A 139 -33.14 -13.81 22.54
N GLY A 140 -33.06 -14.81 21.63
CA GLY A 140 -34.19 -15.64 21.30
C GLY A 140 -34.59 -16.54 22.48
N ILE A 141 -35.85 -16.50 22.86
CA ILE A 141 -36.45 -17.41 23.85
C ILE A 141 -37.64 -18.12 23.26
N ASP A 142 -37.77 -19.40 23.54
CA ASP A 142 -38.91 -20.21 23.12
C ASP A 142 -40.22 -19.69 23.75
N TYR A 143 -41.31 -19.64 22.97
CA TYR A 143 -42.60 -19.17 23.42
C TYR A 143 -43.06 -19.82 24.72
N SER A 144 -42.73 -21.10 24.96
CA SER A 144 -43.06 -21.82 26.21
C SER A 144 -42.49 -21.19 27.46
N GLU A 145 -41.40 -20.38 27.37
CA GLU A 145 -40.89 -19.64 28.51
C GLU A 145 -41.94 -18.63 29.04
N LEU A 146 -42.74 -18.05 28.17
CA LEU A 146 -43.82 -17.13 28.57
C LEU A 146 -44.94 -17.80 29.37
N LEU A 147 -45.05 -19.13 29.28
CA LEU A 147 -46.10 -19.91 29.94
C LEU A 147 -45.71 -20.36 31.35
N LYS A 148 -44.47 -20.10 31.77
CA LYS A 148 -43.94 -20.55 33.07
C LYS A 148 -44.12 -19.53 34.19
N VAL A 149 -44.94 -18.51 33.99
CA VAL A 149 -45.24 -17.51 35.02
C VAL A 149 -45.76 -18.16 36.31
N PRO A 150 -45.09 -17.96 37.46
CA PRO A 150 -45.58 -18.50 38.75
C PRO A 150 -46.77 -17.71 39.27
N TYR A 151 -47.85 -18.38 39.65
CA TYR A 151 -48.99 -17.74 40.26
C TYR A 151 -49.73 -18.70 41.22
N ALA A 152 -50.37 -18.13 42.23
CA ALA A 152 -51.08 -18.91 43.24
C ALA A 152 -52.60 -19.02 43.01
N GLY A 153 -53.21 -18.12 42.23
CA GLY A 153 -54.65 -18.06 41.96
C GLY A 153 -55.07 -18.92 40.74
N THR A 154 -56.24 -18.60 40.21
CA THR A 154 -56.73 -19.18 38.97
C THR A 154 -56.10 -18.58 37.72
N THR A 155 -55.68 -17.31 37.84
CA THR A 155 -54.97 -16.52 36.81
C THR A 155 -53.93 -15.65 37.48
N PRO A 156 -52.78 -15.36 36.84
CA PRO A 156 -51.75 -14.46 37.38
C PRO A 156 -52.31 -13.05 37.54
N THR A 157 -51.88 -12.38 38.60
CA THR A 157 -52.06 -10.94 38.83
C THR A 157 -51.08 -10.11 37.99
N GLU A 158 -51.36 -8.83 37.82
CA GLU A 158 -50.39 -7.91 37.15
C GLU A 158 -49.03 -7.87 37.87
N ALA A 159 -49.03 -7.98 39.19
CA ALA A 159 -47.80 -8.00 39.97
C ALA A 159 -46.96 -9.28 39.75
N GLU A 160 -47.63 -10.42 39.59
CA GLU A 160 -46.97 -11.71 39.27
C GLU A 160 -46.43 -11.69 37.82
N PHE A 161 -47.18 -11.13 36.86
CA PHE A 161 -46.67 -10.95 35.49
C PHE A 161 -45.46 -10.00 35.49
N ASP A 162 -45.47 -8.88 36.21
CA ASP A 162 -44.37 -7.91 36.27
C ASP A 162 -43.14 -8.50 36.95
N ALA A 163 -43.31 -9.27 38.03
CA ALA A 163 -42.22 -9.96 38.72
C ALA A 163 -41.55 -10.98 37.78
N TYR A 164 -42.34 -11.74 37.04
CA TYR A 164 -41.82 -12.72 36.11
C TYR A 164 -41.13 -12.10 34.87
N ALA A 165 -41.70 -11.01 34.35
CA ALA A 165 -41.05 -10.23 33.29
C ALA A 165 -39.64 -9.74 33.71
N LYS A 166 -39.48 -9.25 34.93
CA LYS A 166 -38.16 -8.88 35.48
C LYS A 166 -37.23 -10.05 35.62
N GLU A 167 -37.73 -11.22 36.03
CA GLU A 167 -36.93 -12.44 36.13
C GLU A 167 -36.41 -12.86 34.73
N LEU A 168 -37.27 -12.83 33.69
CA LEU A 168 -36.90 -13.14 32.33
C LEU A 168 -35.84 -12.14 31.82
N LEU A 169 -36.01 -10.85 32.05
CA LEU A 169 -35.04 -9.82 31.65
C LEU A 169 -33.71 -9.99 32.36
N THR A 170 -33.70 -10.23 33.65
CA THR A 170 -32.45 -10.48 34.40
C THR A 170 -31.72 -11.68 33.81
N LYS A 171 -32.40 -12.81 33.65
CA LYS A 171 -31.81 -14.09 33.21
C LYS A 171 -31.31 -14.07 31.77
N PHE A 172 -32.10 -13.51 30.86
CA PHE A 172 -31.87 -13.65 29.43
C PHE A 172 -31.25 -12.41 28.76
N VAL A 173 -31.21 -11.27 29.46
CA VAL A 173 -30.73 -9.99 28.91
C VAL A 173 -29.65 -9.37 29.81
N ASP A 174 -30.00 -8.97 31.03
CA ASP A 174 -29.13 -8.15 31.87
C ASP A 174 -27.89 -8.94 32.36
N ASP A 175 -28.05 -10.22 32.73
CA ASP A 175 -26.93 -11.08 33.12
C ASP A 175 -25.95 -11.34 31.96
N LEU A 176 -26.43 -11.31 30.73
CA LEU A 176 -25.64 -11.50 29.52
C LEU A 176 -25.03 -10.20 28.98
N GLY A 177 -25.46 -9.03 29.48
CA GLY A 177 -24.99 -7.74 29.00
C GLY A 177 -25.49 -7.35 27.61
N ILE A 178 -26.67 -7.84 27.20
CA ILE A 178 -27.31 -7.59 25.91
C ILE A 178 -28.57 -6.72 26.08
N ASP A 179 -29.28 -6.42 24.97
CA ASP A 179 -30.25 -5.31 24.97
C ASP A 179 -31.72 -5.78 25.10
N GLY A 180 -32.10 -6.88 24.48
CA GLY A 180 -33.52 -7.22 24.39
C GLY A 180 -33.85 -8.69 24.22
N LEU A 181 -35.10 -8.95 23.91
CA LEU A 181 -35.64 -10.30 23.69
C LEU A 181 -36.27 -10.44 22.32
N ASP A 182 -36.25 -11.65 21.82
CA ASP A 182 -36.98 -12.13 20.66
C ASP A 182 -37.80 -13.36 21.06
N ILE A 183 -39.11 -13.37 20.78
CA ILE A 183 -40.01 -14.48 21.12
C ILE A 183 -40.13 -15.42 19.93
N ASP A 184 -39.51 -16.59 20.01
CA ASP A 184 -39.54 -17.62 19.01
C ASP A 184 -40.86 -18.42 19.12
N MET A 185 -41.80 -18.07 18.23
CA MET A 185 -43.19 -18.57 18.25
C MET A 185 -43.44 -19.53 17.08
N GLU A 186 -43.20 -20.82 17.30
CA GLU A 186 -43.36 -21.87 16.31
C GLU A 186 -44.48 -22.90 16.65
N THR A 187 -45.40 -22.53 17.51
CA THR A 187 -46.44 -23.45 18.02
C THR A 187 -47.84 -22.89 17.83
N ARG A 188 -48.84 -23.68 18.13
CA ARG A 188 -50.26 -23.26 18.17
C ARG A 188 -50.78 -23.38 19.61
N PRO A 189 -50.65 -22.34 20.43
CA PRO A 189 -51.04 -22.34 21.82
C PRO A 189 -52.59 -22.41 21.97
N SER A 190 -53.02 -22.92 23.11
CA SER A 190 -54.45 -22.86 23.51
C SER A 190 -54.86 -21.41 23.88
N GLU A 191 -56.13 -21.14 23.96
CA GLU A 191 -56.64 -19.82 24.42
C GLU A 191 -56.11 -19.47 25.83
N LYS A 192 -55.96 -20.46 26.72
CA LYS A 192 -55.40 -20.26 28.05
C LYS A 192 -53.92 -19.85 27.97
N ASP A 193 -53.15 -20.49 27.11
CA ASP A 193 -51.73 -20.16 26.93
C ASP A 193 -51.58 -18.77 26.32
N ILE A 194 -52.46 -18.38 25.40
CA ILE A 194 -52.46 -17.01 24.80
C ILE A 194 -52.73 -15.96 25.89
N VAL A 195 -53.64 -16.20 26.81
CA VAL A 195 -53.90 -15.27 27.92
C VAL A 195 -52.69 -15.12 28.83
N LEU A 196 -51.98 -16.23 29.13
CA LEU A 196 -50.76 -16.21 29.94
C LEU A 196 -49.61 -15.45 29.23
N SER A 197 -49.34 -15.85 27.98
CA SER A 197 -48.25 -15.20 27.20
C SER A 197 -48.51 -13.72 26.99
N ASN A 198 -49.75 -13.33 26.62
CA ASN A 198 -50.09 -11.93 26.45
C ASN A 198 -49.93 -11.09 27.74
N GLY A 199 -50.17 -11.68 28.92
CA GLY A 199 -49.91 -11.04 30.21
C GLY A 199 -48.41 -10.78 30.42
N VAL A 200 -47.60 -11.79 30.14
CA VAL A 200 -46.11 -11.66 30.25
C VAL A 200 -45.58 -10.69 29.20
N ILE A 201 -46.03 -10.74 27.94
CA ILE A 201 -45.61 -9.83 26.86
C ILE A 201 -45.93 -8.37 27.25
N ARG A 202 -47.15 -8.09 27.73
CA ARG A 202 -47.53 -6.73 28.19
C ARG A 202 -46.67 -6.29 29.37
N ALA A 203 -46.28 -7.18 30.28
CA ALA A 203 -45.41 -6.85 31.38
C ALA A 203 -43.97 -6.55 30.91
N LEU A 204 -43.42 -7.36 29.98
CA LEU A 204 -42.12 -7.12 29.33
C LEU A 204 -42.09 -5.79 28.58
N SER A 205 -43.16 -5.43 27.88
CA SER A 205 -43.25 -4.21 27.07
C SER A 205 -43.15 -2.91 27.88
N LYS A 206 -43.19 -2.98 29.20
CA LYS A 206 -42.92 -1.84 30.11
C LYS A 206 -41.41 -1.52 30.18
N TYR A 207 -40.55 -2.48 29.83
CA TYR A 207 -39.10 -2.43 30.00
C TYR A 207 -38.33 -2.48 28.72
N ILE A 208 -38.86 -3.14 27.67
CA ILE A 208 -38.26 -3.32 26.36
C ILE A 208 -39.32 -3.12 25.28
N GLY A 209 -38.89 -2.82 24.04
CA GLY A 209 -39.79 -2.58 22.89
C GLY A 209 -40.38 -1.17 22.85
N PRO A 210 -41.23 -0.89 21.87
CA PRO A 210 -41.69 0.47 21.54
C PRO A 210 -42.50 1.16 22.62
N LYS A 211 -43.07 0.42 23.56
CA LYS A 211 -43.85 0.96 24.68
C LYS A 211 -43.02 1.33 25.90
N SER A 212 -41.78 0.87 25.98
CA SER A 212 -40.91 1.04 27.15
C SER A 212 -40.33 2.44 27.27
N GLY A 213 -40.25 3.19 26.18
CA GLY A 213 -39.53 4.45 26.08
C GLY A 213 -38.00 4.28 26.12
N THR A 214 -37.49 3.06 25.93
CA THR A 214 -36.09 2.73 25.81
C THR A 214 -35.77 2.30 24.36
N ASP A 215 -34.49 2.20 24.01
CA ASP A 215 -34.01 1.67 22.73
C ASP A 215 -33.69 0.16 22.79
N ARG A 216 -34.24 -0.54 23.79
CA ARG A 216 -34.07 -1.99 24.00
C ARG A 216 -35.06 -2.76 23.14
N PRO A 217 -34.61 -3.59 22.15
CA PRO A 217 -35.51 -4.27 21.24
C PRO A 217 -36.40 -5.33 21.89
N PHE A 218 -37.61 -5.43 21.43
CA PHE A 218 -38.52 -6.53 21.75
C PHE A 218 -39.14 -7.06 20.45
N LEU A 219 -38.75 -8.26 20.05
CA LEU A 219 -39.07 -8.84 18.75
C LEU A 219 -40.01 -10.05 18.89
N TYR A 220 -40.69 -10.37 17.81
CA TYR A 220 -41.53 -11.55 17.69
C TYR A 220 -41.16 -12.30 16.42
N ASP A 221 -40.67 -13.51 16.57
CA ASP A 221 -40.27 -14.39 15.48
C ASP A 221 -41.26 -15.52 15.29
N THR A 222 -41.62 -15.82 14.05
CA THR A 222 -42.55 -16.91 13.76
C THR A 222 -42.41 -17.45 12.33
N ASN A 223 -42.71 -18.75 12.16
CA ASN A 223 -42.81 -19.42 10.85
C ASN A 223 -44.23 -19.53 10.34
N ALA A 224 -45.24 -18.96 11.03
CA ALA A 224 -46.65 -19.13 10.75
C ALA A 224 -47.41 -17.80 10.69
N GLU A 225 -48.48 -17.79 9.87
CA GLU A 225 -49.41 -16.68 9.73
C GLU A 225 -50.61 -16.85 10.69
N TYR A 226 -50.35 -17.30 11.93
CA TYR A 226 -51.35 -17.56 12.94
C TYR A 226 -51.51 -16.36 13.88
N LEU A 227 -52.60 -15.60 13.70
CA LEU A 227 -52.83 -14.32 14.34
C LEU A 227 -53.12 -14.34 15.86
N PRO A 228 -53.86 -15.32 16.44
CA PRO A 228 -54.35 -15.21 17.79
C PRO A 228 -53.30 -14.91 18.87
N PRO A 229 -52.07 -15.46 18.87
CA PRO A 229 -51.08 -15.13 19.88
C PRO A 229 -50.48 -13.70 19.74
N LEU A 230 -50.58 -13.12 18.53
CA LEU A 230 -50.02 -11.82 18.21
C LEU A 230 -51.09 -10.69 18.28
N GLN A 231 -52.32 -11.01 17.96
CA GLN A 231 -53.39 -10.05 17.66
C GLN A 231 -53.54 -8.94 18.75
N ASP A 232 -53.49 -9.31 20.01
CA ASP A 232 -53.73 -8.40 21.13
C ASP A 232 -52.45 -7.76 21.72
N VAL A 233 -51.26 -8.12 21.20
CA VAL A 233 -49.96 -7.70 21.71
C VAL A 233 -48.99 -7.25 20.62
N SER A 234 -49.45 -7.18 19.37
CA SER A 234 -48.60 -6.80 18.23
C SER A 234 -47.92 -5.43 18.42
N ASP A 235 -48.55 -4.52 19.14
CA ASP A 235 -48.02 -3.19 19.46
C ASP A 235 -46.98 -3.17 20.58
N CYS A 236 -46.67 -4.32 21.18
CA CYS A 236 -45.60 -4.49 22.17
C CYS A 236 -44.22 -4.73 21.52
N PHE A 237 -44.20 -5.12 20.26
CA PHE A 237 -42.98 -5.50 19.55
C PHE A 237 -42.52 -4.40 18.58
N ASP A 238 -41.21 -4.26 18.36
CA ASP A 238 -40.67 -3.37 17.37
C ASP A 238 -41.00 -3.86 15.95
N PHE A 239 -40.80 -5.14 15.68
CA PHE A 239 -41.18 -5.78 14.43
C PHE A 239 -41.39 -7.30 14.60
N LEU A 240 -41.95 -7.90 13.58
CA LEU A 240 -42.14 -9.35 13.43
C LEU A 240 -41.09 -9.88 12.44
N ALA A 241 -40.23 -10.80 12.91
CA ALA A 241 -39.32 -11.58 12.11
C ALA A 241 -40.09 -12.81 11.55
N TYR A 242 -40.15 -12.95 10.22
CA TYR A 242 -40.93 -14.02 9.59
C TYR A 242 -40.02 -15.04 8.93
N GLN A 243 -39.96 -16.23 9.50
CA GLN A 243 -39.18 -17.35 8.99
C GLN A 243 -39.84 -17.94 7.75
N GLN A 244 -39.39 -17.53 6.55
CA GLN A 244 -39.90 -18.05 5.28
C GLN A 244 -38.88 -18.92 4.53
N TYR A 245 -38.08 -19.66 5.27
CA TYR A 245 -36.98 -20.47 4.76
C TYR A 245 -37.38 -21.31 3.54
N GLY A 246 -36.55 -21.30 2.48
CA GLY A 246 -36.81 -22.02 1.23
C GLY A 246 -37.85 -21.36 0.32
N SER A 247 -38.23 -20.10 0.57
CA SER A 247 -39.32 -19.43 -0.13
C SER A 247 -38.90 -18.07 -0.68
N ASP A 248 -39.44 -17.69 -1.82
CA ASP A 248 -39.17 -16.43 -2.50
C ASP A 248 -40.08 -15.26 -2.05
N ASP A 249 -40.01 -14.16 -2.77
CA ASP A 249 -40.78 -12.93 -2.57
C ASP A 249 -42.29 -13.12 -2.63
N GLN A 250 -42.81 -14.14 -3.36
CA GLN A 250 -44.22 -14.44 -3.41
C GLN A 250 -44.73 -14.94 -2.04
N ARG A 251 -43.90 -15.66 -1.30
CA ARG A 251 -44.24 -16.06 0.07
C ARG A 251 -44.27 -14.83 1.00
N THR A 252 -43.33 -13.90 0.85
CA THR A 252 -43.30 -12.64 1.57
C THR A 252 -44.59 -11.85 1.37
N GLN A 253 -44.97 -11.66 0.11
CA GLN A 253 -46.23 -10.96 -0.23
C GLN A 253 -47.46 -11.60 0.40
N ARG A 254 -47.59 -12.92 0.32
CA ARG A 254 -48.71 -13.66 0.90
C ARG A 254 -48.73 -13.54 2.41
N ALA A 255 -47.60 -13.72 3.09
CA ALA A 255 -47.52 -13.61 4.55
C ALA A 255 -47.88 -12.21 5.02
N LEU A 256 -47.39 -11.18 4.34
CA LEU A 256 -47.71 -9.79 4.65
C LEU A 256 -49.19 -9.52 4.53
N ASN A 257 -49.83 -10.02 3.46
CA ASN A 257 -51.30 -9.88 3.28
C ASN A 257 -52.09 -10.53 4.40
N ASN A 258 -51.66 -11.71 4.88
CA ASN A 258 -52.35 -12.45 5.93
C ASN A 258 -52.12 -11.82 7.33
N LEU A 259 -50.98 -11.18 7.55
CA LEU A 259 -50.63 -10.52 8.80
C LEU A 259 -51.04 -9.03 8.84
N SER A 260 -51.43 -8.44 7.71
CA SER A 260 -51.82 -7.03 7.59
C SER A 260 -52.89 -6.53 8.58
N PRO A 261 -53.80 -7.34 9.11
CA PRO A 261 -54.74 -6.88 10.15
C PRO A 261 -54.07 -6.42 11.45
N VAL A 262 -52.87 -6.89 11.73
CA VAL A 262 -52.14 -6.62 12.99
C VAL A 262 -50.75 -6.00 12.81
N LEU A 263 -50.25 -5.96 11.56
CA LEU A 263 -48.89 -5.54 11.24
C LEU A 263 -48.87 -4.84 9.88
N ASN A 264 -48.15 -3.70 9.80
CA ASN A 264 -47.82 -3.06 8.52
C ASN A 264 -46.49 -3.58 7.94
N GLY A 265 -46.18 -3.25 6.67
CA GLY A 265 -44.96 -3.66 6.01
C GLY A 265 -43.66 -3.20 6.71
N GLU A 266 -43.68 -2.02 7.27
CA GLU A 266 -42.51 -1.40 7.98
C GLU A 266 -42.13 -2.18 9.23
N ARG A 267 -43.00 -2.98 9.77
CA ARG A 267 -42.74 -3.84 10.93
C ARG A 267 -42.70 -5.34 10.56
N PHE A 268 -42.57 -5.65 9.28
CA PHE A 268 -42.42 -7.00 8.78
C PHE A 268 -41.03 -7.23 8.23
N VAL A 269 -40.31 -8.19 8.79
CA VAL A 269 -38.91 -8.50 8.47
C VAL A 269 -38.83 -9.96 8.01
N PRO A 270 -38.86 -10.25 6.69
CA PRO A 270 -38.77 -11.60 6.16
C PRO A 270 -37.37 -12.17 6.36
N GLY A 271 -37.28 -13.48 6.59
CA GLY A 271 -36.03 -14.15 6.85
C GLY A 271 -35.78 -15.41 6.06
N LEU A 272 -34.52 -15.62 5.70
CA LEU A 272 -34.03 -16.77 4.97
C LEU A 272 -32.92 -17.47 5.75
N THR A 273 -32.43 -18.61 5.26
CA THR A 273 -31.44 -19.43 5.94
C THR A 273 -30.37 -19.96 5.01
N PHE A 274 -29.18 -20.19 5.56
CA PHE A 274 -28.18 -21.04 4.92
C PHE A 274 -28.41 -22.52 5.30
N PRO A 275 -27.89 -23.48 4.49
CA PRO A 275 -28.04 -24.90 4.76
C PRO A 275 -27.44 -25.32 6.10
N GLU A 276 -28.21 -25.99 6.91
CA GLU A 276 -27.74 -26.54 8.16
C GLU A 276 -27.00 -27.88 7.96
N GLU A 277 -26.23 -28.28 8.97
CA GLU A 277 -25.59 -29.59 9.05
C GLU A 277 -26.61 -30.73 9.18
N GLN A 278 -26.17 -31.95 8.87
CA GLN A 278 -26.95 -33.18 8.98
C GLN A 278 -28.18 -33.26 8.06
N ASP A 279 -28.24 -32.43 7.05
CA ASP A 279 -29.32 -32.49 6.03
C ASP A 279 -30.73 -32.32 6.62
N ARG A 280 -30.84 -31.63 7.77
CA ARG A 280 -32.09 -31.54 8.53
C ARG A 280 -33.15 -30.72 7.84
N ASN A 281 -32.74 -29.57 7.27
CA ASN A 281 -33.64 -28.62 6.65
C ASN A 281 -33.10 -28.28 5.28
N ARG A 282 -33.75 -28.74 4.24
CA ARG A 282 -33.37 -28.52 2.84
C ARG A 282 -34.00 -27.25 2.29
N TRP A 283 -33.54 -26.11 2.73
CA TRP A 283 -33.97 -24.82 2.26
C TRP A 283 -32.96 -24.28 1.20
N TYR A 284 -33.45 -24.01 -0.02
CA TYR A 284 -32.63 -23.58 -1.15
C TYR A 284 -32.68 -22.06 -1.30
N ASP A 285 -32.22 -21.31 -0.31
CA ASP A 285 -32.24 -19.86 -0.33
C ASP A 285 -31.02 -19.25 -1.07
N THR A 286 -29.93 -20.02 -1.16
CA THR A 286 -28.74 -19.70 -1.95
C THR A 286 -28.75 -20.50 -3.25
N LYS A 287 -28.48 -19.83 -4.39
CA LYS A 287 -28.43 -20.44 -5.72
C LYS A 287 -27.65 -19.53 -6.67
N GLU A 288 -26.77 -20.12 -7.47
CA GLU A 288 -26.17 -19.43 -8.61
C GLU A 288 -27.07 -19.58 -9.88
N PRO A 289 -27.20 -18.56 -10.74
CA PRO A 289 -26.68 -17.19 -10.52
C PRO A 289 -27.42 -16.46 -9.41
N TYR A 290 -26.76 -15.56 -8.71
CA TYR A 290 -27.26 -14.86 -7.51
C TYR A 290 -28.67 -14.27 -7.69
N MET A 291 -28.93 -13.63 -8.83
CA MET A 291 -30.21 -13.00 -9.13
C MET A 291 -31.43 -13.99 -9.24
N GLU A 292 -31.16 -15.30 -9.35
CA GLU A 292 -32.22 -16.32 -9.34
C GLU A 292 -32.50 -16.86 -7.93
N SER A 293 -31.67 -16.54 -6.95
CA SER A 293 -31.79 -17.02 -5.57
C SER A 293 -32.98 -16.38 -4.84
N ASN A 294 -33.50 -17.09 -3.83
CA ASN A 294 -34.46 -16.50 -2.91
C ASN A 294 -33.84 -15.32 -2.15
N MET A 295 -32.56 -15.42 -1.82
CA MET A 295 -31.79 -14.36 -1.14
C MET A 295 -31.93 -13.02 -1.85
N TYR A 296 -31.62 -12.97 -3.15
CA TYR A 296 -31.77 -11.77 -3.97
C TYR A 296 -33.21 -11.28 -4.03
N LYS A 297 -34.14 -12.18 -4.35
CA LYS A 297 -35.56 -11.83 -4.55
C LYS A 297 -36.19 -11.22 -3.29
N VAL A 298 -35.95 -11.84 -2.13
CA VAL A 298 -36.48 -11.35 -0.85
C VAL A 298 -35.82 -10.06 -0.39
N ALA A 299 -34.49 -9.93 -0.57
CA ALA A 299 -33.77 -8.70 -0.25
C ALA A 299 -34.27 -7.50 -1.07
N ARG A 300 -34.36 -7.69 -2.39
CA ARG A 300 -34.91 -6.67 -3.31
C ARG A 300 -36.37 -6.33 -3.02
N TYR A 301 -37.20 -7.36 -2.81
CA TYR A 301 -38.61 -7.17 -2.46
C TYR A 301 -38.77 -6.37 -1.17
N SER A 302 -37.96 -6.66 -0.15
CA SER A 302 -37.96 -5.94 1.12
C SER A 302 -37.66 -4.45 0.92
N TYR A 303 -36.66 -4.13 0.12
CA TYR A 303 -36.35 -2.74 -0.21
C TYR A 303 -37.46 -2.06 -1.01
N GLU A 304 -37.89 -2.67 -2.13
CA GLU A 304 -38.84 -2.11 -3.10
C GLU A 304 -40.23 -1.89 -2.52
N ASN A 305 -40.63 -2.70 -1.53
CA ASN A 305 -41.94 -2.61 -0.87
C ASN A 305 -41.87 -1.97 0.52
N ASN A 306 -40.78 -1.31 0.84
CA ASN A 306 -40.59 -0.58 2.11
C ASN A 306 -40.89 -1.44 3.35
N LEU A 307 -40.43 -2.71 3.35
CA LEU A 307 -40.52 -3.57 4.53
C LEU A 307 -39.54 -3.12 5.62
N GLY A 308 -39.70 -3.63 6.86
CA GLY A 308 -38.87 -3.31 8.00
C GLY A 308 -37.40 -3.74 7.87
N GLY A 309 -37.07 -4.52 6.85
CA GLY A 309 -35.74 -5.04 6.59
C GLY A 309 -35.74 -6.51 6.24
N MET A 310 -34.69 -7.22 6.60
CA MET A 310 -34.49 -8.65 6.33
C MET A 310 -33.68 -9.30 7.46
N PHE A 311 -33.82 -10.62 7.64
CA PHE A 311 -32.87 -11.36 8.49
C PHE A 311 -32.37 -12.66 7.85
N LEU A 312 -31.23 -13.15 8.39
CA LEU A 312 -30.63 -14.42 8.00
C LEU A 312 -30.38 -15.32 9.21
N TYR A 313 -30.65 -16.62 9.04
CA TYR A 313 -30.31 -17.65 10.01
C TYR A 313 -29.08 -18.43 9.56
N ALA A 314 -28.30 -18.96 10.53
CA ALA A 314 -27.11 -19.77 10.33
C ALA A 314 -25.96 -19.05 9.59
N LEU A 315 -25.60 -17.85 10.04
CA LEU A 315 -24.53 -17.01 9.48
C LEU A 315 -23.20 -17.78 9.28
N ASP A 316 -22.87 -18.72 10.20
CA ASP A 316 -21.69 -19.58 10.12
C ASP A 316 -21.66 -20.50 8.89
N ARG A 317 -22.77 -20.59 8.16
CA ARG A 317 -22.97 -21.43 6.98
C ARG A 317 -23.07 -20.65 5.68
N ASP A 318 -22.73 -19.35 5.70
CA ASP A 318 -22.79 -18.49 4.52
C ASP A 318 -22.10 -19.12 3.31
N GLY A 319 -22.75 -19.09 2.14
CA GLY A 319 -22.23 -19.64 0.89
C GLY A 319 -22.33 -21.16 0.75
N ARG A 320 -22.82 -21.90 1.76
CA ARG A 320 -22.98 -23.35 1.67
C ARG A 320 -24.19 -23.72 0.80
N THR A 321 -24.05 -24.83 0.08
CA THR A 321 -25.11 -25.37 -0.77
C THR A 321 -25.31 -26.86 -0.53
N TYR A 322 -26.51 -27.39 -0.78
CA TYR A 322 -26.80 -28.80 -0.58
C TYR A 322 -26.15 -29.75 -1.61
N ASN A 323 -25.81 -29.22 -2.77
CA ASN A 323 -25.36 -30.04 -3.89
C ASN A 323 -23.82 -30.09 -4.00
N GLU A 324 -23.14 -29.09 -3.49
CA GLU A 324 -21.72 -28.87 -3.74
C GLU A 324 -20.87 -29.03 -2.47
N ASP A 325 -21.50 -29.02 -1.31
CA ASP A 325 -20.82 -29.03 -0.03
C ASP A 325 -21.12 -30.29 0.80
N ASP A 326 -20.09 -30.79 1.51
CA ASP A 326 -20.30 -31.66 2.63
C ASP A 326 -20.73 -30.84 3.85
N LEU A 327 -22.02 -30.83 4.12
CA LEU A 327 -22.61 -30.04 5.21
C LEU A 327 -22.22 -30.51 6.61
N ASN A 328 -21.59 -31.68 6.74
CA ASN A 328 -21.08 -32.19 8.01
C ASN A 328 -19.65 -31.73 8.31
N GLN A 329 -19.04 -30.96 7.43
CA GLN A 329 -17.78 -30.27 7.69
C GLN A 329 -18.03 -28.79 8.01
N ILE A 330 -17.30 -28.27 9.00
CA ILE A 330 -17.25 -26.84 9.28
C ILE A 330 -16.22 -26.21 8.35
N LYS A 331 -16.60 -25.14 7.65
CA LYS A 331 -15.74 -24.49 6.68
C LYS A 331 -15.87 -22.96 6.79
N PRO A 332 -14.78 -22.22 6.99
CA PRO A 332 -14.82 -20.76 7.03
C PRO A 332 -15.39 -20.16 5.76
N SER A 333 -16.14 -19.08 5.89
CA SER A 333 -16.66 -18.27 4.79
C SER A 333 -16.15 -16.83 4.89
N ASN A 334 -16.19 -16.10 3.77
CA ASN A 334 -15.95 -14.65 3.73
C ASN A 334 -17.26 -13.84 3.82
N LEU A 335 -18.37 -14.51 4.06
CA LEU A 335 -19.70 -13.93 4.23
C LEU A 335 -20.21 -13.16 2.98
N LEU A 336 -19.83 -13.63 1.78
CA LEU A 336 -20.17 -13.02 0.50
C LEU A 336 -21.69 -12.83 0.32
N TRP A 337 -22.47 -13.86 0.62
CA TRP A 337 -23.93 -13.83 0.46
C TRP A 337 -24.60 -12.87 1.45
N THR A 338 -24.22 -12.93 2.72
CA THR A 338 -24.71 -12.01 3.76
C THR A 338 -24.37 -10.56 3.43
N LYS A 339 -23.11 -10.27 3.09
CA LYS A 339 -22.66 -8.91 2.74
C LYS A 339 -23.40 -8.35 1.52
N THR A 340 -23.73 -9.21 0.56
CA THR A 340 -24.50 -8.80 -0.62
C THR A 340 -25.97 -8.56 -0.27
N ALA A 341 -26.59 -9.46 0.51
CA ALA A 341 -27.97 -9.32 0.94
C ALA A 341 -28.21 -8.05 1.77
N ILE A 342 -27.26 -7.66 2.63
CA ILE A 342 -27.27 -6.38 3.37
C ILE A 342 -27.42 -5.21 2.39
N ALA A 343 -26.56 -5.14 1.38
CA ALA A 343 -26.56 -4.06 0.42
C ALA A 343 -27.85 -4.03 -0.42
N GLU A 344 -28.34 -5.19 -0.87
CA GLU A 344 -29.59 -5.30 -1.64
C GLU A 344 -30.80 -4.86 -0.83
N SER A 345 -30.95 -5.32 0.41
CA SER A 345 -32.08 -5.00 1.27
C SER A 345 -32.13 -3.55 1.74
N LYS A 346 -30.97 -2.88 1.76
CA LYS A 346 -30.83 -1.44 2.04
C LYS A 346 -30.86 -0.57 0.79
N GLY A 347 -31.00 -1.16 -0.39
CA GLY A 347 -31.14 -0.45 -1.66
C GLY A 347 -29.87 0.24 -2.15
N VAL A 348 -28.70 -0.29 -1.76
CA VAL A 348 -27.42 0.20 -2.29
C VAL A 348 -27.41 0.07 -3.80
N SER A 349 -27.04 1.14 -4.49
CA SER A 349 -26.92 1.12 -5.96
C SER A 349 -25.63 0.44 -6.40
N LEU A 350 -25.62 -0.08 -7.63
CA LEU A 350 -24.40 -0.65 -8.22
C LEU A 350 -23.24 0.35 -8.23
N ALA A 351 -23.53 1.62 -8.52
CA ALA A 351 -22.52 2.68 -8.57
C ALA A 351 -21.88 2.94 -7.18
N GLU A 352 -22.69 2.96 -6.11
CA GLU A 352 -22.18 3.09 -4.73
C GLU A 352 -21.32 1.89 -4.35
N MET A 353 -21.75 0.68 -4.70
CA MET A 353 -20.98 -0.53 -4.42
C MET A 353 -19.64 -0.56 -5.17
N GLN A 354 -19.65 -0.18 -6.46
CA GLN A 354 -18.44 -0.05 -7.26
C GLN A 354 -17.50 1.02 -6.68
N ALA A 355 -18.05 2.17 -6.24
CA ALA A 355 -17.25 3.23 -5.61
C ALA A 355 -16.58 2.75 -4.31
N ALA A 356 -17.31 2.03 -3.45
CA ALA A 356 -16.74 1.45 -2.23
C ALA A 356 -15.62 0.45 -2.55
N ALA A 357 -15.84 -0.43 -3.53
CA ALA A 357 -14.86 -1.41 -3.95
C ALA A 357 -13.58 -0.77 -4.55
N GLN A 358 -13.74 0.24 -5.41
CA GLN A 358 -12.61 0.99 -5.99
C GLN A 358 -11.85 1.77 -4.91
N HIS A 359 -12.56 2.37 -3.94
CA HIS A 359 -11.93 3.03 -2.80
C HIS A 359 -11.09 2.05 -1.98
N TYR A 360 -11.63 0.86 -1.68
CA TYR A 360 -10.88 -0.20 -1.00
C TYR A 360 -9.61 -0.58 -1.75
N LEU A 361 -9.71 -0.88 -3.05
CA LEU A 361 -8.57 -1.28 -3.88
C LEU A 361 -7.49 -0.18 -3.93
N LYS A 362 -7.88 1.08 -4.11
CA LYS A 362 -6.94 2.21 -4.06
C LYS A 362 -6.27 2.32 -2.69
N ARG A 363 -7.05 2.21 -1.61
CA ARG A 363 -6.57 2.33 -0.24
C ARG A 363 -5.51 1.30 0.11
N ILE A 364 -5.73 0.03 -0.25
CA ILE A 364 -4.77 -1.05 0.02
C ILE A 364 -3.59 -1.09 -0.96
N SER A 365 -3.66 -0.40 -2.11
CA SER A 365 -2.64 -0.48 -3.17
C SER A 365 -1.25 -0.06 -2.71
N TYR A 366 -1.17 0.83 -1.71
CA TYR A 366 0.10 1.31 -1.19
C TYR A 366 0.82 0.29 -0.28
N ALA A 367 0.07 -0.64 0.33
CA ALA A 367 0.60 -1.71 1.17
C ALA A 367 0.81 -3.03 0.41
N ASN A 368 0.05 -3.26 -0.67
CA ASN A 368 0.08 -4.49 -1.43
C ASN A 368 1.09 -4.43 -2.58
N THR A 369 1.84 -5.50 -2.77
CA THR A 369 2.84 -5.63 -3.85
C THR A 369 2.31 -6.34 -5.09
N ASP A 370 1.15 -7.02 -5.01
CA ASP A 370 0.51 -7.69 -6.16
C ASP A 370 -0.40 -6.73 -6.92
N LEU A 371 0.22 -5.85 -7.70
CA LEU A 371 -0.49 -4.88 -8.53
C LEU A 371 -1.27 -5.54 -9.68
N GLU A 372 -0.86 -6.71 -10.16
CA GLU A 372 -1.54 -7.42 -11.23
C GLU A 372 -2.90 -7.94 -10.75
N ALA A 373 -2.93 -8.60 -9.59
CA ALA A 373 -4.18 -9.06 -8.99
C ALA A 373 -5.12 -7.90 -8.65
N GLN A 374 -4.59 -6.78 -8.15
CA GLN A 374 -5.39 -5.59 -7.86
C GLN A 374 -6.00 -4.96 -9.11
N ASN A 375 -5.22 -4.81 -10.17
CA ASN A 375 -5.71 -4.27 -11.44
C ASN A 375 -6.81 -5.15 -12.04
N LYS A 376 -6.65 -6.48 -11.96
CA LYS A 376 -7.67 -7.44 -12.40
C LYS A 376 -8.96 -7.32 -11.58
N ALA A 377 -8.85 -7.16 -10.25
CA ALA A 377 -9.99 -6.95 -9.40
C ALA A 377 -10.69 -5.61 -9.70
N ALA A 378 -9.94 -4.51 -9.90
CA ALA A 378 -10.48 -3.21 -10.25
C ALA A 378 -11.21 -3.22 -11.61
N GLU A 379 -10.70 -3.95 -12.58
CA GLU A 379 -11.36 -4.17 -13.86
C GLU A 379 -12.66 -4.99 -13.69
N ALA A 380 -12.61 -6.08 -12.91
CA ALA A 380 -13.78 -6.88 -12.61
C ALA A 380 -14.88 -6.08 -11.89
N VAL A 381 -14.51 -5.23 -10.91
CA VAL A 381 -15.43 -4.30 -10.24
C VAL A 381 -16.08 -3.34 -11.25
N THR A 382 -15.30 -2.80 -12.19
CA THR A 382 -15.80 -1.86 -13.20
C THR A 382 -16.77 -2.53 -14.17
N GLN A 383 -16.54 -3.81 -14.50
CA GLN A 383 -17.38 -4.61 -15.41
C GLN A 383 -18.56 -5.29 -14.71
N ALA A 384 -18.62 -5.26 -13.39
CA ALA A 384 -19.67 -5.91 -12.61
C ALA A 384 -21.06 -5.36 -12.99
N THR A 385 -22.04 -6.23 -13.05
CA THR A 385 -23.44 -5.90 -13.38
C THR A 385 -24.39 -6.09 -12.20
N THR A 386 -23.93 -6.73 -11.12
CA THR A 386 -24.67 -6.94 -9.87
C THR A 386 -23.83 -6.57 -8.65
N LEU A 387 -24.46 -6.33 -7.50
CA LEU A 387 -23.76 -6.11 -6.22
C LEU A 387 -22.94 -7.35 -5.81
N TYR A 388 -23.45 -8.54 -6.15
CA TYR A 388 -22.76 -9.80 -5.91
C TYR A 388 -21.45 -9.90 -6.68
N ASP A 389 -21.46 -9.50 -7.98
CA ASP A 389 -20.24 -9.51 -8.81
C ASP A 389 -19.18 -8.56 -8.25
N VAL A 390 -19.59 -7.38 -7.73
CA VAL A 390 -18.67 -6.43 -7.11
C VAL A 390 -18.01 -7.03 -5.87
N ASN A 391 -18.79 -7.59 -4.94
CA ASN A 391 -18.26 -8.25 -3.76
C ASN A 391 -17.36 -9.44 -4.13
N LYS A 392 -17.78 -10.27 -5.08
CA LYS A 392 -17.05 -11.44 -5.54
C LYS A 392 -15.71 -11.07 -6.19
N ALA A 393 -15.61 -9.94 -6.88
CA ALA A 393 -14.39 -9.46 -7.49
C ALA A 393 -13.26 -9.24 -6.46
N ILE A 394 -13.59 -8.85 -5.23
CA ILE A 394 -12.62 -8.63 -4.16
C ILE A 394 -12.48 -9.86 -3.26
N LEU A 395 -13.60 -10.48 -2.88
CA LEU A 395 -13.60 -11.65 -1.98
C LEU A 395 -13.16 -12.95 -2.68
N GLY A 396 -13.31 -13.05 -4.01
CA GLY A 396 -12.89 -14.21 -4.83
C GLY A 396 -13.80 -15.42 -4.75
N GLY A 397 -15.01 -15.28 -4.19
CA GLY A 397 -15.98 -16.35 -3.97
C GLY A 397 -16.20 -16.63 -2.49
N ASP A 398 -17.01 -17.66 -2.19
CA ASP A 398 -17.56 -17.91 -0.84
C ASP A 398 -16.51 -18.25 0.23
N TYR A 399 -15.34 -18.73 -0.19
CA TYR A 399 -14.29 -19.20 0.74
C TYR A 399 -12.99 -18.41 0.63
N GLY A 400 -13.03 -17.29 -0.08
CA GLY A 400 -11.91 -16.35 -0.17
C GLY A 400 -10.73 -16.87 -1.00
N GLN A 401 -10.72 -16.52 -2.28
CA GLN A 401 -9.57 -16.71 -3.18
C GLN A 401 -9.26 -15.41 -3.94
N GLY A 402 -9.75 -14.29 -3.41
CA GLY A 402 -9.61 -12.96 -3.99
C GLY A 402 -8.51 -12.12 -3.32
N ILE A 403 -8.69 -10.82 -3.42
CA ILE A 403 -7.77 -9.84 -2.83
C ILE A 403 -7.83 -9.88 -1.30
N SER A 404 -9.04 -10.08 -0.73
CA SER A 404 -9.24 -10.09 0.72
C SER A 404 -10.50 -10.86 1.11
N ASN A 405 -10.37 -11.79 2.04
CA ASN A 405 -11.50 -12.51 2.65
C ASN A 405 -12.31 -11.64 3.62
N THR A 406 -11.74 -10.54 4.09
CA THR A 406 -12.32 -9.68 5.12
C THR A 406 -12.86 -8.37 4.58
N TYR A 407 -12.90 -8.20 3.25
CA TYR A 407 -13.50 -7.02 2.62
C TYR A 407 -14.97 -6.87 3.05
N ASP A 408 -15.35 -5.64 3.36
CA ASP A 408 -16.71 -5.28 3.74
C ASP A 408 -17.09 -3.95 3.09
N ALA A 409 -18.02 -4.00 2.15
CA ALA A 409 -18.43 -2.84 1.37
C ALA A 409 -19.15 -1.77 2.20
N GLU A 410 -19.91 -2.16 3.24
CA GLU A 410 -20.60 -1.20 4.11
C GLU A 410 -19.62 -0.43 4.98
N LEU A 411 -18.58 -1.11 5.52
CA LEU A 411 -17.48 -0.44 6.20
C LEU A 411 -16.77 0.55 5.26
N GLU A 412 -16.44 0.11 4.05
CA GLU A 412 -15.71 0.91 3.07
C GLU A 412 -16.53 2.13 2.63
N LYS A 413 -17.85 1.97 2.47
CA LYS A 413 -18.79 3.06 2.19
C LYS A 413 -18.75 4.14 3.30
N GLY A 414 -18.66 3.72 4.56
CA GLY A 414 -18.47 4.65 5.68
C GLY A 414 -17.14 5.40 5.60
N LEU A 415 -16.06 4.72 5.20
CA LEU A 415 -14.73 5.32 5.05
C LEU A 415 -14.61 6.30 3.87
N LEU A 416 -15.45 6.16 2.83
CA LEU A 416 -15.52 7.11 1.71
C LEU A 416 -15.81 8.57 2.14
N ALA A 417 -16.44 8.78 3.30
CA ALA A 417 -16.68 10.11 3.85
C ALA A 417 -15.41 10.84 4.32
N ILE A 418 -14.29 10.12 4.48
CA ILE A 418 -13.01 10.66 4.91
C ILE A 418 -12.19 11.05 3.68
N ASP A 419 -11.84 12.32 3.55
CA ASP A 419 -11.04 12.81 2.42
C ASP A 419 -9.58 12.32 2.51
N LEU A 420 -9.19 11.45 1.59
CA LEU A 420 -7.85 10.90 1.44
C LEU A 420 -7.02 11.58 0.34
N THR A 421 -7.57 12.56 -0.36
CA THR A 421 -6.97 13.13 -1.58
C THR A 421 -5.53 13.63 -1.36
N THR A 422 -5.31 14.35 -0.26
CA THR A 422 -3.99 14.91 0.03
C THR A 422 -3.00 13.84 0.49
N LEU A 423 -3.46 12.87 1.29
CA LEU A 423 -2.65 11.72 1.67
C LEU A 423 -2.24 10.89 0.46
N TYR A 424 -3.17 10.58 -0.43
CA TYR A 424 -2.87 9.83 -1.67
C TYR A 424 -1.83 10.55 -2.54
N ARG A 425 -1.92 11.87 -2.67
CA ARG A 425 -0.92 12.66 -3.38
C ARG A 425 0.47 12.51 -2.76
N ALA A 426 0.59 12.60 -1.44
CA ALA A 426 1.86 12.43 -0.74
C ALA A 426 2.42 11.00 -0.91
N LEU A 427 1.56 9.98 -0.82
CA LEU A 427 1.95 8.58 -1.05
C LEU A 427 2.40 8.33 -2.50
N ASP A 428 1.71 8.88 -3.49
CA ASP A 428 2.10 8.78 -4.92
C ASP A 428 3.47 9.45 -5.16
N GLN A 429 3.73 10.60 -4.52
CA GLN A 429 5.04 11.25 -4.55
C GLN A 429 6.12 10.40 -3.87
N ALA A 430 5.78 9.76 -2.74
CA ALA A 430 6.70 8.86 -2.05
C ALA A 430 7.07 7.63 -2.90
N VAL A 431 6.09 7.01 -3.56
CA VAL A 431 6.32 5.91 -4.51
C VAL A 431 7.25 6.36 -5.63
N THR A 432 6.99 7.51 -6.25
CA THR A 432 7.81 8.05 -7.33
C THR A 432 9.26 8.33 -6.87
N ALA A 433 9.45 8.84 -5.66
CA ALA A 433 10.79 9.08 -5.10
C ALA A 433 11.53 7.77 -4.80
N ILE A 434 10.83 6.76 -4.29
CA ILE A 434 11.40 5.43 -4.00
C ILE A 434 11.81 4.72 -5.30
N GLU A 435 11.06 4.84 -6.38
CA GLU A 435 11.46 4.33 -7.71
C GLU A 435 12.75 4.95 -8.24
N LYS A 436 13.10 6.15 -7.77
CA LYS A 436 14.34 6.89 -8.09
C LYS A 436 15.31 6.90 -6.91
N ALA A 437 15.32 5.84 -6.11
CA ALA A 437 16.12 5.78 -4.86
C ALA A 437 17.60 6.05 -5.05
N GLU A 438 18.18 5.70 -6.22
CA GLU A 438 19.57 5.96 -6.55
C GLU A 438 19.93 7.45 -6.62
N SER A 439 18.95 8.32 -6.79
CA SER A 439 19.13 9.78 -6.83
C SER A 439 19.28 10.43 -5.46
N TYR A 440 18.95 9.70 -4.39
CA TYR A 440 18.93 10.24 -3.02
C TYR A 440 19.96 9.56 -2.11
N THR A 441 20.24 10.20 -0.97
CA THR A 441 21.14 9.59 0.04
C THR A 441 20.42 8.39 0.71
N PRO A 442 21.16 7.29 1.01
CA PRO A 442 20.57 6.06 1.53
C PRO A 442 19.73 6.28 2.80
N GLU A 443 20.17 7.16 3.69
CA GLU A 443 19.51 7.42 4.97
C GLU A 443 18.14 8.08 4.76
N THR A 444 18.06 9.07 3.86
CA THR A 444 16.81 9.83 3.66
C THR A 444 15.79 9.04 2.87
N ILE A 445 16.22 8.27 1.86
CA ILE A 445 15.29 7.43 1.08
C ILE A 445 14.79 6.24 1.91
N GLN A 446 15.63 5.65 2.77
CA GLN A 446 15.21 4.58 3.67
C GLN A 446 14.19 5.09 4.71
N ALA A 447 14.37 6.31 5.24
CA ALA A 447 13.42 6.92 6.15
C ALA A 447 12.04 7.12 5.47
N LEU A 448 12.02 7.65 4.24
CA LEU A 448 10.80 7.79 3.45
C LEU A 448 10.12 6.43 3.20
N GLN A 449 10.90 5.42 2.83
CA GLN A 449 10.36 4.07 2.59
C GLN A 449 9.70 3.50 3.84
N THR A 450 10.37 3.59 5.00
CA THR A 450 9.81 3.11 6.28
C THR A 450 8.53 3.86 6.64
N THR A 451 8.51 5.19 6.51
CA THR A 451 7.32 6.00 6.78
C THR A 451 6.16 5.62 5.85
N LYS A 452 6.42 5.49 4.54
CA LYS A 452 5.43 5.06 3.54
C LYS A 452 4.87 3.68 3.87
N GLU A 453 5.71 2.71 4.22
CA GLU A 453 5.29 1.34 4.56
C GLU A 453 4.41 1.31 5.81
N THR A 454 4.79 2.07 6.85
CA THR A 454 3.99 2.19 8.10
C THR A 454 2.62 2.78 7.80
N VAL A 455 2.57 3.94 7.15
CA VAL A 455 1.31 4.61 6.81
C VAL A 455 0.45 3.76 5.88
N ALA A 456 1.04 3.11 4.89
CA ALA A 456 0.33 2.23 3.97
C ALA A 456 -0.31 1.03 4.71
N THR A 457 0.40 0.45 5.68
CA THR A 457 -0.11 -0.67 6.49
C THR A 457 -1.27 -0.24 7.37
N GLU A 458 -1.15 0.91 8.04
CA GLU A 458 -2.22 1.44 8.87
C GLU A 458 -3.44 1.86 8.04
N LEU A 459 -3.23 2.51 6.90
CA LEU A 459 -4.29 2.90 5.95
C LEU A 459 -5.02 1.68 5.37
N ALA A 460 -4.34 0.57 5.13
CA ALA A 460 -4.94 -0.69 4.70
C ALA A 460 -5.76 -1.37 5.81
N GLY A 461 -5.66 -0.92 7.06
CA GLY A 461 -6.43 -1.41 8.19
C GLY A 461 -7.94 -1.21 8.02
N LYS A 462 -8.71 -1.84 8.91
CA LYS A 462 -10.19 -1.84 8.81
C LYS A 462 -10.85 -0.52 9.26
N THR A 463 -10.22 0.24 10.15
CA THR A 463 -10.80 1.48 10.69
C THR A 463 -9.74 2.55 10.88
N TYR A 464 -10.07 3.80 10.57
CA TYR A 464 -9.25 4.98 10.86
C TYR A 464 -10.15 6.23 10.93
N THR A 465 -9.61 7.31 11.46
CA THR A 465 -10.30 8.59 11.64
C THR A 465 -9.67 9.67 10.74
N ALA A 466 -10.40 10.75 10.49
CA ALA A 466 -9.88 11.91 9.77
C ALA A 466 -8.64 12.53 10.45
N ALA A 467 -8.56 12.47 11.79
CA ALA A 467 -7.40 12.95 12.53
C ALA A 467 -6.14 12.10 12.26
N GLN A 468 -6.29 10.77 12.20
CA GLN A 468 -5.20 9.87 11.83
C GLN A 468 -4.71 10.14 10.40
N VAL A 469 -5.62 10.34 9.45
CA VAL A 469 -5.28 10.70 8.07
C VAL A 469 -4.44 11.97 8.00
N THR A 470 -4.79 12.99 8.79
CA THR A 470 -4.01 14.25 8.88
C THR A 470 -2.61 14.02 9.43
N THR A 471 -2.48 13.15 10.44
CA THR A 471 -1.18 12.75 11.00
C THR A 471 -0.33 12.05 9.95
N TRP A 472 -0.84 11.01 9.30
CA TRP A 472 -0.15 10.26 8.26
C TRP A 472 0.29 11.14 7.10
N GLN A 473 -0.57 12.07 6.66
CA GLN A 473 -0.22 13.05 5.63
C GLN A 473 1.00 13.89 6.04
N THR A 474 1.02 14.38 7.29
CA THR A 474 2.13 15.19 7.81
C THR A 474 3.43 14.38 7.89
N GLU A 475 3.36 13.12 8.31
CA GLU A 475 4.51 12.22 8.41
C GLU A 475 5.13 11.94 7.03
N VAL A 476 4.30 11.56 6.05
CA VAL A 476 4.78 11.29 4.67
C VAL A 476 5.35 12.56 4.06
N GLN A 477 4.67 13.72 4.19
CA GLN A 477 5.17 14.98 3.66
C GLN A 477 6.50 15.39 4.31
N THR A 478 6.62 15.25 5.63
CA THR A 478 7.88 15.54 6.34
C THR A 478 9.03 14.65 5.84
N ALA A 479 8.77 13.37 5.58
CA ALA A 479 9.78 12.46 5.04
C ALA A 479 10.17 12.83 3.61
N LEU A 480 9.23 13.29 2.78
CA LEU A 480 9.49 13.82 1.43
C LEU A 480 10.33 15.09 1.48
N ASP A 481 10.00 16.05 2.35
CA ASP A 481 10.70 17.32 2.49
C ASP A 481 12.15 17.14 3.02
N ASN A 482 12.41 16.04 3.72
CA ASN A 482 13.74 15.68 4.24
C ASN A 482 14.61 14.91 3.24
N LEU A 483 14.12 14.61 2.02
CA LEU A 483 14.93 13.94 1.01
C LEU A 483 16.14 14.79 0.61
N LYS A 484 17.30 14.15 0.58
CA LYS A 484 18.56 14.78 0.15
C LYS A 484 19.06 14.10 -1.12
N GLU A 485 19.21 14.87 -2.17
CA GLU A 485 19.80 14.36 -3.40
C GLU A 485 21.22 13.88 -3.18
N LYS A 486 21.56 12.79 -3.82
CA LYS A 486 22.91 12.27 -3.84
C LYS A 486 23.77 13.23 -4.67
N GLN A 487 24.80 13.82 -4.07
CA GLN A 487 25.77 14.60 -4.83
C GLN A 487 26.49 13.66 -5.79
N THR A 488 26.06 13.60 -7.02
CA THR A 488 26.82 12.98 -8.08
C THR A 488 27.97 13.90 -8.41
N GLN A 489 29.21 13.50 -8.03
CA GLN A 489 30.40 14.14 -8.59
C GLN A 489 30.30 13.99 -10.12
N PRO A 490 30.44 15.09 -10.86
CA PRO A 490 30.41 15.00 -12.33
C PRO A 490 31.49 14.01 -12.78
N LEU A 491 31.13 13.14 -13.72
CA LEU A 491 32.05 12.16 -14.30
C LEU A 491 33.27 12.90 -14.86
N LYS A 492 34.49 12.60 -14.33
CA LYS A 492 35.73 13.13 -14.87
C LYS A 492 36.13 12.34 -16.10
N SER A 493 36.23 13.01 -17.24
CA SER A 493 36.78 12.43 -18.47
C SER A 493 38.19 12.99 -18.69
N VAL A 494 39.19 12.09 -18.74
CA VAL A 494 40.61 12.48 -18.77
C VAL A 494 41.21 12.16 -20.13
N PHE A 495 41.79 13.17 -20.78
CA PHE A 495 42.63 13.00 -21.98
C PHE A 495 44.13 13.01 -21.58
N SER A 496 44.86 11.94 -21.92
CA SER A 496 46.27 11.78 -21.52
C SER A 496 47.22 12.15 -22.65
N ILE A 497 48.21 12.98 -22.35
CA ILE A 497 49.27 13.43 -23.26
C ILE A 497 50.63 13.06 -22.69
N ASP A 498 51.38 12.21 -23.38
CA ASP A 498 52.78 11.93 -23.00
C ASP A 498 53.71 12.96 -23.64
N ALA A 499 53.98 14.02 -22.85
CA ALA A 499 54.91 15.09 -23.18
C ALA A 499 56.28 14.88 -22.51
N GLY A 500 56.54 13.74 -21.85
CA GLY A 500 57.81 13.35 -21.27
C GLY A 500 58.73 12.68 -22.29
N ARG A 501 58.21 11.73 -23.05
CA ARG A 501 58.98 11.01 -24.08
C ARG A 501 59.27 11.89 -25.28
N LYS A 502 58.41 12.81 -25.65
CA LYS A 502 58.59 13.75 -26.75
C LYS A 502 58.33 15.18 -26.30
N TYR A 503 59.15 16.11 -26.81
CA TYR A 503 58.91 17.54 -26.57
C TYR A 503 57.71 18.01 -27.42
N PHE A 504 56.81 18.71 -26.75
CA PHE A 504 55.75 19.49 -27.37
C PHE A 504 55.96 20.97 -27.02
N SER A 505 55.82 21.84 -28.04
CA SER A 505 55.81 23.29 -27.73
C SER A 505 54.52 23.66 -27.01
N VAL A 506 54.51 24.82 -26.33
CA VAL A 506 53.31 25.28 -25.64
C VAL A 506 52.12 25.45 -26.60
N GLU A 507 52.34 25.86 -27.84
CA GLU A 507 51.30 26.03 -28.88
C GLU A 507 50.68 24.68 -29.26
N GLN A 508 51.52 23.61 -29.38
CA GLN A 508 51.01 22.25 -29.65
C GLN A 508 50.19 21.71 -28.49
N LEU A 509 50.60 21.97 -27.24
CA LEU A 509 49.83 21.58 -26.07
C LEU A 509 48.54 22.38 -25.93
N GLU A 510 48.55 23.68 -26.24
CA GLU A 510 47.31 24.49 -26.27
C GLU A 510 46.32 23.96 -27.32
N GLU A 511 46.79 23.52 -28.50
CA GLU A 511 45.93 22.93 -29.51
C GLU A 511 45.29 21.61 -29.02
N LEU A 512 46.07 20.74 -28.34
CA LEU A 512 45.56 19.48 -27.79
C LEU A 512 44.55 19.73 -26.65
N VAL A 513 44.82 20.70 -25.78
CA VAL A 513 43.91 21.12 -24.72
C VAL A 513 42.61 21.68 -25.29
N ALA A 514 42.70 22.50 -26.36
CA ALA A 514 41.51 23.02 -27.05
C ALA A 514 40.68 21.90 -27.64
N LYS A 515 41.29 20.90 -28.26
CA LYS A 515 40.60 19.71 -28.80
C LYS A 515 39.98 18.88 -27.68
N ALA A 516 40.64 18.69 -26.55
CA ALA A 516 40.09 18.01 -25.40
C ALA A 516 38.81 18.73 -24.89
N SER A 517 38.86 20.05 -24.72
CA SER A 517 37.71 20.86 -24.33
C SER A 517 36.54 20.76 -25.32
N GLN A 518 36.82 20.86 -26.63
CA GLN A 518 35.82 20.75 -27.68
C GLN A 518 35.11 19.37 -27.73
N ASN A 519 35.77 18.32 -27.24
CA ASN A 519 35.24 16.96 -27.18
C ASN A 519 34.70 16.58 -25.78
N GLY A 520 34.51 17.55 -24.88
CA GLY A 520 33.84 17.35 -23.60
C GLY A 520 34.69 16.69 -22.52
N TYR A 521 36.03 16.67 -22.69
CA TYR A 521 36.90 16.24 -21.60
C TYR A 521 36.94 17.29 -20.47
N THR A 522 37.03 16.84 -19.23
CA THR A 522 37.14 17.70 -18.05
C THR A 522 38.53 17.92 -17.59
N ASP A 523 39.43 16.97 -17.87
CA ASP A 523 40.79 16.94 -17.42
C ASP A 523 41.76 16.56 -18.54
N VAL A 524 43.00 17.09 -18.49
CA VAL A 524 44.12 16.65 -19.31
C VAL A 524 45.22 16.17 -18.37
N GLN A 525 45.51 14.88 -18.41
CA GLN A 525 46.67 14.29 -17.75
C GLN A 525 47.92 14.58 -18.58
N LEU A 526 48.76 15.49 -18.10
CA LEU A 526 49.95 15.91 -18.81
C LEU A 526 51.18 15.24 -18.18
N ILE A 527 51.70 14.25 -18.89
CA ILE A 527 52.88 13.51 -18.46
C ILE A 527 54.13 14.29 -18.85
N LEU A 528 54.76 14.94 -17.88
CA LEU A 528 55.94 15.81 -18.05
C LEU A 528 57.26 15.10 -17.76
N GLY A 529 57.21 14.06 -16.92
CA GLY A 529 58.31 13.18 -16.60
C GLY A 529 58.01 11.74 -16.96
N ASN A 530 58.51 11.30 -18.11
CA ASN A 530 58.43 9.93 -18.60
C ASN A 530 59.62 9.71 -19.52
N ASP A 531 60.63 8.98 -19.04
CA ASP A 531 61.97 8.86 -19.62
C ASP A 531 62.69 10.22 -19.67
N GLY A 532 62.13 11.22 -20.33
CA GLY A 532 62.57 12.61 -20.27
C GLY A 532 61.86 13.42 -19.17
N LEU A 533 62.43 14.56 -18.78
CA LEU A 533 61.75 15.54 -17.94
C LEU A 533 61.63 16.86 -18.72
N ARG A 534 60.46 17.06 -19.32
CA ARG A 534 60.23 18.07 -20.36
C ARG A 534 59.59 19.39 -19.86
N PHE A 535 59.76 19.66 -18.56
CA PHE A 535 59.38 20.94 -17.97
C PHE A 535 60.44 21.37 -16.93
N ILE A 536 60.98 22.58 -17.02
CA ILE A 536 62.00 23.10 -16.14
C ILE A 536 61.48 24.35 -15.39
N LEU A 537 61.46 24.28 -14.08
CA LEU A 537 61.11 25.40 -13.20
C LEU A 537 62.21 26.50 -13.20
N ASP A 538 61.80 27.76 -12.98
CA ASP A 538 62.74 28.91 -12.85
C ASP A 538 63.70 28.72 -11.69
N ASP A 539 63.31 27.95 -10.67
CA ASP A 539 64.27 27.52 -9.62
C ASP A 539 64.29 26.00 -9.49
N MET A 540 65.32 25.40 -10.08
CA MET A 540 65.65 23.96 -9.95
C MET A 540 66.64 23.66 -8.88
N SER A 541 66.98 24.63 -8.03
CA SER A 541 67.96 24.39 -6.95
C SER A 541 67.44 23.39 -5.93
N VAL A 542 68.30 22.46 -5.49
CA VAL A 542 67.97 21.47 -4.47
C VAL A 542 69.07 21.30 -3.44
N ASN A 543 68.70 20.91 -2.23
CA ASN A 543 69.60 20.48 -1.20
C ASN A 543 69.46 18.99 -0.95
N VAL A 544 70.47 18.21 -1.19
CA VAL A 544 70.47 16.77 -1.02
C VAL A 544 71.50 16.35 -0.02
N ASN A 545 71.10 15.86 1.13
CA ASN A 545 71.98 15.44 2.21
C ASN A 545 73.03 16.53 2.60
N GLY A 546 72.64 17.79 2.72
CA GLY A 546 73.48 18.94 3.05
C GLY A 546 74.25 19.53 1.89
N LYS A 547 74.34 18.90 0.75
CA LYS A 547 74.95 19.41 -0.47
C LYS A 547 73.99 20.21 -1.32
N LYS A 548 74.30 21.49 -1.53
CA LYS A 548 73.52 22.39 -2.38
C LYS A 548 73.87 22.24 -3.86
N TYR A 549 72.89 22.09 -4.70
CA TYR A 549 72.99 22.14 -6.15
C TYR A 549 72.20 23.36 -6.63
N ASN A 550 72.87 24.31 -7.30
CA ASN A 550 72.14 25.50 -7.79
C ASN A 550 71.38 25.22 -9.05
N HIS A 551 70.37 26.11 -9.34
CA HIS A 551 69.48 26.02 -10.50
C HIS A 551 70.24 25.69 -11.81
N ASN A 552 71.29 26.47 -12.16
CA ASN A 552 72.01 26.31 -13.44
C ASN A 552 72.70 24.93 -13.58
N ARG A 553 73.17 24.34 -12.49
CA ARG A 553 73.75 23.00 -12.54
C ARG A 553 72.74 21.95 -12.72
N VAL A 554 71.61 22.06 -11.99
CA VAL A 554 70.49 21.06 -12.07
C VAL A 554 69.80 21.12 -13.42
N SER A 555 69.40 22.29 -13.90
CA SER A 555 68.73 22.48 -15.18
C SER A 555 69.58 21.98 -16.36
N LYS A 556 70.91 22.38 -16.38
CA LYS A 556 71.87 21.87 -17.41
C LYS A 556 72.03 20.35 -17.36
N ALA A 557 72.03 19.76 -16.17
CA ALA A 557 72.16 18.32 -16.01
C ALA A 557 70.93 17.59 -16.56
N ILE A 558 69.72 18.10 -16.27
CA ILE A 558 68.43 17.57 -16.80
C ILE A 558 68.34 17.72 -18.33
N GLN A 559 68.74 18.88 -18.86
CA GLN A 559 68.80 19.12 -20.32
C GLN A 559 69.75 18.11 -21.02
N ARG A 560 70.90 17.78 -20.40
CA ARG A 560 71.82 16.76 -20.90
C ARG A 560 71.17 15.35 -20.85
N GLY A 561 70.41 15.08 -19.81
CA GLY A 561 69.64 13.84 -19.70
C GLY A 561 68.55 13.70 -20.80
N ASN A 562 67.81 14.77 -21.03
CA ASN A 562 66.83 14.81 -22.12
C ASN A 562 67.51 14.60 -23.49
N ASN A 563 68.62 15.28 -23.76
CA ASN A 563 69.34 15.11 -25.02
C ASN A 563 69.97 13.73 -25.21
N ALA A 564 70.45 13.11 -24.14
CA ALA A 564 70.98 11.76 -24.18
C ALA A 564 69.92 10.71 -24.54
N TYR A 565 68.62 11.00 -24.17
CA TYR A 565 67.55 10.07 -24.40
C TYR A 565 66.87 10.24 -25.78
N TYR A 566 66.48 11.45 -26.17
CA TYR A 566 65.72 11.66 -27.38
C TYR A 566 66.33 12.61 -28.43
N ASN A 567 67.39 13.29 -28.16
CA ASN A 567 68.03 14.26 -29.05
C ASN A 567 67.00 15.08 -29.89
N ASP A 568 66.02 15.68 -29.25
CA ASP A 568 64.90 16.33 -29.89
C ASP A 568 65.30 17.68 -30.49
N PRO A 569 65.20 17.86 -31.85
CA PRO A 569 65.63 19.08 -32.50
C PRO A 569 64.72 20.28 -32.28
N ASN A 570 63.49 20.07 -31.83
CA ASN A 570 62.46 21.12 -31.68
C ASN A 570 62.45 21.77 -30.30
N GLY A 571 63.23 21.27 -29.39
CA GLY A 571 63.33 21.78 -28.03
C GLY A 571 63.61 20.70 -27.01
N ASN A 572 63.92 21.10 -25.80
CA ASN A 572 64.30 20.16 -24.76
C ASN A 572 63.28 20.04 -23.62
N ALA A 573 62.78 21.17 -23.19
CA ALA A 573 61.76 21.23 -22.15
C ALA A 573 61.05 22.59 -22.19
N LEU A 574 59.78 22.62 -21.70
CA LEU A 574 59.06 23.84 -21.44
C LEU A 574 59.71 24.65 -20.34
N THR A 575 59.68 25.97 -20.45
CA THR A 575 59.98 26.92 -19.38
C THR A 575 58.77 27.08 -18.46
N GLN A 576 58.99 27.62 -17.26
CA GLN A 576 57.92 27.90 -16.34
C GLN A 576 56.89 28.90 -16.92
N LYS A 577 57.36 29.92 -17.64
CA LYS A 577 56.52 30.91 -18.32
C LYS A 577 55.59 30.25 -19.37
N GLU A 578 56.09 29.26 -20.10
CA GLU A 578 55.26 28.52 -21.07
C GLU A 578 54.25 27.63 -20.37
N MET A 579 54.59 27.00 -19.25
CA MET A 579 53.66 26.20 -18.45
C MET A 579 52.60 27.09 -17.80
N ASP A 580 52.96 28.25 -17.24
CA ASP A 580 51.99 29.21 -16.69
C ASP A 580 50.96 29.64 -17.75
N ARG A 581 51.42 29.87 -19.00
CA ARG A 581 50.56 30.17 -20.17
C ARG A 581 49.62 29.01 -20.47
N LEU A 582 50.12 27.78 -20.49
CA LEU A 582 49.32 26.57 -20.75
C LEU A 582 48.23 26.36 -19.66
N LEU A 583 48.59 26.52 -18.40
CA LEU A 583 47.68 26.38 -17.27
C LEU A 583 46.56 27.43 -17.31
N ALA A 584 46.89 28.70 -17.65
CA ALA A 584 45.89 29.74 -17.84
C ALA A 584 45.00 29.46 -19.04
N PHE A 585 45.55 28.94 -20.16
CA PHE A 585 44.80 28.55 -21.35
C PHE A 585 43.83 27.40 -21.08
N ALA A 586 44.23 26.38 -20.33
CA ALA A 586 43.39 25.25 -19.93
C ALA A 586 42.28 25.69 -18.98
N LYS A 587 42.60 26.51 -17.97
CA LYS A 587 41.61 27.05 -17.03
C LYS A 587 40.52 27.87 -17.70
N ALA A 588 40.89 28.70 -18.70
CA ALA A 588 39.92 29.49 -19.51
C ALA A 588 38.94 28.60 -20.31
N ARG A 589 39.21 27.30 -20.43
CA ARG A 589 38.40 26.30 -21.14
C ARG A 589 37.77 25.29 -20.22
N ASN A 590 37.82 25.49 -18.92
CA ASN A 590 37.37 24.57 -17.88
C ASN A 590 38.04 23.18 -17.95
N ILE A 591 39.31 23.15 -18.42
CA ILE A 591 40.12 21.94 -18.40
C ILE A 591 41.07 22.01 -17.21
N ASN A 592 41.04 21.00 -16.35
CA ASN A 592 42.03 20.85 -15.29
C ASN A 592 43.25 20.08 -15.80
N ILE A 593 44.45 20.55 -15.52
CA ILE A 593 45.69 19.84 -15.86
C ILE A 593 46.12 18.97 -14.68
N ILE A 594 46.21 17.67 -14.92
CA ILE A 594 46.77 16.69 -13.97
C ILE A 594 48.21 16.41 -14.36
N PRO A 595 49.22 16.99 -13.64
CA PRO A 595 50.61 16.76 -13.97
C PRO A 595 51.07 15.37 -13.55
N VAL A 596 51.91 14.75 -14.36
CA VAL A 596 52.53 13.45 -14.08
C VAL A 596 54.03 13.53 -14.20
N ILE A 597 54.73 13.04 -13.19
CA ILE A 597 56.19 12.79 -13.22
C ILE A 597 56.40 11.38 -12.68
N ASN A 598 56.74 10.48 -13.56
CA ASN A 598 56.96 9.08 -13.21
C ASN A 598 58.14 8.89 -12.27
N SER A 599 57.98 8.04 -11.29
CA SER A 599 58.98 7.64 -10.28
C SER A 599 58.48 6.35 -9.60
N PRO A 600 59.35 5.39 -9.27
CA PRO A 600 60.82 5.37 -9.46
C PRO A 600 61.27 4.87 -10.83
N GLY A 601 60.36 4.40 -11.71
CA GLY A 601 60.63 4.02 -13.10
C GLY A 601 60.57 5.22 -14.06
N HIS A 602 60.90 5.02 -15.31
CA HIS A 602 60.88 6.02 -16.39
C HIS A 602 61.62 7.34 -16.08
N MET A 603 62.76 7.24 -15.38
CA MET A 603 63.54 8.38 -14.90
C MET A 603 64.86 8.59 -15.65
N ASP A 604 64.97 8.07 -16.90
CA ASP A 604 66.22 8.06 -17.70
C ASP A 604 66.96 9.41 -17.68
N ALA A 605 66.27 10.50 -17.99
CA ALA A 605 66.89 11.83 -18.01
C ALA A 605 67.33 12.28 -16.62
N LEU A 606 66.64 11.94 -15.56
CA LEU A 606 66.99 12.27 -14.20
C LEU A 606 68.15 11.42 -13.70
N LEU A 607 68.25 10.15 -14.10
CA LEU A 607 69.38 9.29 -13.78
C LEU A 607 70.66 9.84 -14.41
N VAL A 608 70.67 10.20 -15.69
CA VAL A 608 71.79 10.88 -16.36
C VAL A 608 72.14 12.21 -15.67
N ALA A 609 71.10 12.99 -15.28
CA ALA A 609 71.33 14.22 -14.55
C ALA A 609 72.00 13.99 -13.20
N MET A 610 71.66 12.98 -12.46
CA MET A 610 72.24 12.61 -11.18
C MET A 610 73.73 12.25 -11.36
N GLU A 611 74.08 11.51 -12.38
CA GLU A 611 75.46 11.19 -12.71
C GLU A 611 76.31 12.47 -13.01
N LYS A 612 75.71 13.37 -13.83
CA LYS A 612 76.37 14.67 -14.15
C LYS A 612 76.52 15.59 -12.92
N LEU A 613 75.68 15.36 -11.91
CA LEU A 613 75.76 16.03 -10.61
C LEU A 613 76.73 15.33 -9.59
N ALA A 614 77.39 14.25 -10.04
CA ALA A 614 78.24 13.38 -9.25
C ALA A 614 77.50 12.64 -8.09
N ILE A 615 76.27 12.25 -8.32
CA ILE A 615 75.54 11.23 -7.57
C ILE A 615 75.91 9.90 -8.23
N LYS A 616 76.71 9.07 -7.55
CA LYS A 616 77.24 7.80 -8.08
C LYS A 616 76.18 6.72 -8.02
N ASN A 617 76.11 5.87 -9.05
CA ASN A 617 75.24 4.71 -9.15
C ASN A 617 73.79 5.03 -8.81
N PRO A 618 73.14 6.02 -9.49
CA PRO A 618 71.76 6.42 -9.16
C PRO A 618 70.71 5.42 -9.64
N ALA A 619 71.02 4.58 -10.62
CA ALA A 619 70.18 3.63 -11.20
C ALA A 619 70.18 2.27 -10.47
N PHE A 620 69.09 1.58 -10.41
CA PHE A 620 68.98 0.17 -10.01
C PHE A 620 69.92 -0.67 -10.90
N ASP A 621 70.58 -1.67 -10.33
CA ASP A 621 71.55 -2.46 -11.02
C ASP A 621 71.12 -2.99 -12.38
N GLY A 622 71.82 -2.65 -13.45
CA GLY A 622 71.48 -2.98 -14.82
C GLY A 622 70.40 -2.11 -15.47
N SER A 623 69.64 -1.35 -14.75
CA SER A 623 68.58 -0.49 -15.27
C SER A 623 69.11 0.83 -15.83
N LYS A 624 68.48 1.33 -16.90
CA LYS A 624 68.73 2.70 -17.42
C LYS A 624 67.57 3.63 -17.09
N ARG A 625 66.48 3.14 -16.49
CA ARG A 625 65.21 3.83 -16.30
C ARG A 625 64.81 4.00 -14.83
N THR A 626 65.30 3.12 -13.98
CA THR A 626 64.80 3.01 -12.62
C THR A 626 65.81 3.51 -11.59
N VAL A 627 65.35 4.34 -10.68
CA VAL A 627 66.18 4.82 -9.54
C VAL A 627 66.42 3.65 -8.59
N ASP A 628 67.66 3.49 -8.16
CA ASP A 628 68.02 2.56 -7.10
C ASP A 628 67.47 3.07 -5.76
N LEU A 629 66.44 2.40 -5.26
CA LEU A 629 65.79 2.70 -3.97
C LEU A 629 66.73 2.42 -2.78
N GLY A 630 67.79 1.62 -2.94
CA GLY A 630 68.86 1.40 -1.97
C GLY A 630 69.86 2.59 -1.88
N ASN A 631 69.91 3.41 -2.94
CA ASN A 631 70.74 4.56 -2.98
C ASN A 631 70.08 5.81 -2.38
N GLN A 632 70.31 6.06 -1.07
CA GLN A 632 69.67 7.15 -0.36
C GLN A 632 69.90 8.54 -0.98
N LYS A 633 71.06 8.78 -1.66
CA LYS A 633 71.33 10.06 -2.33
C LYS A 633 70.47 10.22 -3.60
N ALA A 634 70.33 9.18 -4.37
CA ALA A 634 69.49 9.19 -5.54
C ALA A 634 68.01 9.37 -5.15
N VAL A 635 67.49 8.62 -4.14
CA VAL A 635 66.18 8.77 -3.58
C VAL A 635 65.89 10.18 -3.07
N ASN A 636 66.86 10.76 -2.29
CA ASN A 636 66.69 12.12 -1.74
C ASN A 636 66.75 13.20 -2.83
N PHE A 637 67.50 13.01 -3.90
CA PHE A 637 67.49 13.89 -5.06
C PHE A 637 66.13 13.80 -5.79
N THR A 638 65.62 12.61 -6.07
CA THR A 638 64.34 12.39 -6.69
C THR A 638 63.23 13.08 -5.90
N LYS A 639 63.17 12.83 -4.60
CA LYS A 639 62.18 13.46 -3.72
C LYS A 639 62.27 14.99 -3.74
N ALA A 640 63.53 15.55 -3.70
CA ALA A 640 63.71 17.00 -3.73
C ALA A 640 63.26 17.63 -5.04
N ILE A 641 63.49 16.98 -6.18
CA ILE A 641 63.03 17.42 -7.51
C ILE A 641 61.49 17.34 -7.57
N ILE A 642 60.89 16.18 -7.27
CA ILE A 642 59.46 15.99 -7.34
C ILE A 642 58.73 16.97 -6.42
N SER A 643 59.22 17.20 -5.20
CA SER A 643 58.64 18.16 -4.27
C SER A 643 58.51 19.59 -4.82
N LYS A 644 59.48 20.00 -5.69
CA LYS A 644 59.37 21.32 -6.33
C LYS A 644 58.19 21.39 -7.34
N TYR A 645 58.03 20.33 -8.10
CA TYR A 645 56.87 20.24 -9.03
C TYR A 645 55.56 20.15 -8.30
N VAL A 646 55.46 19.36 -7.24
CA VAL A 646 54.28 19.31 -6.38
C VAL A 646 53.96 20.69 -5.82
N ALA A 647 54.97 21.41 -5.29
CA ALA A 647 54.78 22.76 -4.77
C ALA A 647 54.30 23.75 -5.86
N TYR A 648 54.83 23.65 -7.09
CA TYR A 648 54.43 24.50 -8.21
C TYR A 648 52.97 24.19 -8.63
N PHE A 649 52.64 22.91 -8.85
CA PHE A 649 51.35 22.53 -9.35
C PHE A 649 50.22 22.57 -8.29
N SER A 650 50.55 22.57 -6.99
CA SER A 650 49.53 22.65 -5.93
C SER A 650 48.68 23.91 -5.96
N ALA A 651 49.12 24.99 -6.62
CA ALA A 651 48.35 26.20 -6.88
C ALA A 651 47.41 26.08 -8.09
N HIS A 652 47.51 25.02 -8.87
CA HIS A 652 46.85 24.90 -10.18
C HIS A 652 46.02 23.60 -10.35
N SER A 653 46.34 22.55 -9.58
CA SER A 653 45.65 21.24 -9.66
C SER A 653 45.54 20.61 -8.28
N GLU A 654 44.44 19.96 -8.04
CA GLU A 654 44.16 19.16 -6.82
C GLU A 654 44.86 17.80 -6.84
N ILE A 655 45.26 17.35 -8.02
CA ILE A 655 45.85 16.02 -8.24
C ILE A 655 47.23 16.16 -8.85
N PHE A 656 48.21 15.45 -8.27
CA PHE A 656 49.54 15.23 -8.84
C PHE A 656 49.75 13.71 -8.94
N ASN A 657 50.11 13.20 -10.14
CA ASN A 657 50.33 11.79 -10.35
C ASN A 657 51.85 11.46 -10.40
N PHE A 658 52.27 10.49 -9.60
CA PHE A 658 53.65 10.01 -9.56
C PHE A 658 53.94 8.83 -10.50
N GLY A 659 52.97 8.38 -11.29
CA GLY A 659 53.05 7.17 -12.10
C GLY A 659 53.13 5.92 -11.24
N GLY A 660 54.36 5.44 -11.01
CA GLY A 660 54.55 4.26 -10.15
C GLY A 660 54.54 2.93 -10.89
N ASP A 661 54.52 2.99 -12.20
CA ASP A 661 54.57 1.87 -13.11
C ASP A 661 56.01 1.40 -13.46
N GLU A 662 56.15 0.15 -13.87
CA GLU A 662 57.32 -0.45 -14.51
C GLU A 662 58.65 -0.29 -13.74
N TYR A 663 58.65 -0.68 -12.45
CA TYR A 663 59.90 -0.72 -11.70
C TYR A 663 60.84 -1.80 -12.27
N ALA A 664 62.03 -1.37 -12.75
CA ALA A 664 63.11 -2.23 -13.27
C ALA A 664 62.69 -3.15 -14.43
N ASN A 665 61.69 -2.75 -15.26
CA ASN A 665 61.19 -3.53 -16.40
C ASN A 665 62.21 -3.69 -17.56
N ASP A 666 63.29 -2.92 -17.53
CA ASP A 666 64.43 -2.97 -18.51
C ASP A 666 65.60 -3.85 -18.04
N VAL A 667 65.41 -4.56 -16.94
CA VAL A 667 66.39 -5.49 -16.39
C VAL A 667 65.86 -6.89 -16.45
N ASP A 668 66.64 -7.79 -17.06
CA ASP A 668 66.29 -9.22 -17.05
C ASP A 668 66.53 -9.76 -15.64
N THR A 669 65.48 -10.03 -14.95
CA THR A 669 65.49 -10.54 -13.55
C THR A 669 65.52 -12.06 -13.52
N GLY A 670 66.02 -12.72 -14.54
CA GLY A 670 66.38 -14.14 -14.65
C GLY A 670 65.51 -15.13 -13.90
#